data_80a4a2c90293676053b42e01c032da4b
#
_entry.id   80a4a2c90293676053b42e01c032da4b
#
_cell.length_a   1.000
_cell.length_b   1.000
_cell.length_c   1.000
_cell.angle_alpha   90.00
_cell.angle_beta   90.00
_cell.angle_gamma   90.00
#
_symmetry.space_group_name_H-M   'P 1'
#
loop_
_entity.id
_entity.type
_entity.pdbx_description
1 polymer ?
#
loop_
_entity_poly.entity_id
_entity_poly.type
_entity_poly.pdbx_seq_one_letter_code
_entity_poly.pdbx_strand_id
1 'polypeptide(L)'
;MAMIDSSIQYLKGVGPAFAKKFEKLGVTTIRDLLLCYPRKYIDYTKPYTVVSAPYDVDSCVRATVLQKEPVRRIKGGRALVRVLAADDSGVLGLSWFNTPYVADKLIIGQTYYFEGRIGGTMTRRELLHPLVRTEAQVAASPFVAVYPGTEGLPAARQAACAHAALQYVDELADPLPPELLTRYRMPTKAQAVRSIHAPQSAEDLAGARRRLIFEELYMLQIGIFLLRSHGRRKTSAPMHEMDLAPFWGSLPYAPTGAQKRSTEEIVHDLCGEVPMNRLLQGDVGSGKTLVAAAAIWFAAQNGWQSAMLAPTEILARQHAATLADRLEPFGVNVTLLVGGMKAKEKKVALEAIADGRAGLVVGTHAVLTDSVEFKNLGLAIVDEQHRFGVRQRGLLAGKAQSPHLLVMSATPIPRTLGLLMYGDLDISVLDELPPGRKPIKTWFITGKKRRDMYGFIEKQLAAGHQAYVVCPAIEENEMAADMQAVKKYYTETVCPLLPNRRIGLLHGKMKPKEKDEGMLKFKAGELDVLVSTTVIEVGVDVPNATVMVIENAERFGLSALHQLRGRVGRGAADSCCILISDNENDAVKERLRFLCHTSDGFAVAKYDLENRGPGDFFGSAQHGLPTLRVADLVQDTRTLKVAQEEAKALLAVDPNLAMPQHRALSDEVDRLFATAGAMN
;
A
#
# COMPACT_ATOMS: atom_id res chain seq x y z
N MET A 1 11.75 -6.08 39.07
CA MET A 1 11.73 -5.68 37.70
C MET A 1 12.33 -6.83 36.90
N ALA A 2 11.66 -7.36 35.90
CA ALA A 2 12.19 -8.46 35.10
C ALA A 2 13.51 -8.03 34.44
N MET A 3 14.48 -8.94 34.30
CA MET A 3 15.81 -8.58 33.76
C MET A 3 15.73 -8.16 32.29
N ILE A 4 14.73 -8.68 31.53
CA ILE A 4 14.51 -8.30 30.13
C ILE A 4 14.14 -6.84 29.93
N ASP A 5 13.53 -6.17 30.92
CA ASP A 5 13.15 -4.76 30.82
C ASP A 5 14.27 -3.81 31.27
N SER A 6 15.43 -4.38 31.66
CA SER A 6 16.62 -3.60 32.00
C SER A 6 17.32 -3.08 30.76
N SER A 7 18.09 -1.96 30.92
CA SER A 7 18.88 -1.41 29.82
C SER A 7 19.84 -2.43 29.24
N ILE A 8 19.96 -2.45 27.91
CA ILE A 8 20.87 -3.33 27.16
C ILE A 8 22.32 -3.23 27.60
N GLN A 9 22.74 -2.11 28.21
CA GLN A 9 24.11 -1.92 28.70
C GLN A 9 24.53 -2.93 29.80
N TYR A 10 23.55 -3.55 30.48
CA TYR A 10 23.78 -4.58 31.50
C TYR A 10 23.98 -5.98 30.93
N LEU A 11 23.74 -6.16 29.63
CA LEU A 11 24.00 -7.42 28.95
C LEU A 11 25.52 -7.62 28.79
N LYS A 12 25.99 -8.82 29.12
CA LYS A 12 27.41 -9.18 28.97
C LYS A 12 27.90 -8.92 27.55
N GLY A 13 28.89 -8.05 27.40
CA GLY A 13 29.48 -7.67 26.11
C GLY A 13 28.87 -6.40 25.49
N VAL A 14 27.93 -5.75 26.15
CA VAL A 14 27.37 -4.45 25.73
C VAL A 14 27.76 -3.39 26.76
N GLY A 15 28.78 -2.59 26.45
CA GLY A 15 29.14 -1.42 27.27
C GLY A 15 28.37 -0.17 26.81
N PRO A 16 28.49 0.97 27.54
CA PRO A 16 27.76 2.21 27.24
C PRO A 16 27.94 2.72 25.79
N ALA A 17 29.12 2.54 25.22
CA ALA A 17 29.42 2.95 23.85
C ALA A 17 28.66 2.11 22.79
N PHE A 18 28.45 0.82 23.06
CA PHE A 18 27.66 -0.05 22.19
C PHE A 18 26.16 0.15 22.42
N ALA A 19 25.72 0.41 23.66
CA ALA A 19 24.33 0.72 23.95
C ALA A 19 23.83 1.91 23.12
N LYS A 20 24.60 3.00 23.03
CA LYS A 20 24.31 4.15 22.16
C LYS A 20 24.17 3.79 20.66
N LYS A 21 24.87 2.74 20.20
CA LYS A 21 24.74 2.28 18.80
C LYS A 21 23.47 1.45 18.61
N PHE A 22 23.08 0.67 19.60
CA PHE A 22 21.82 -0.06 19.61
C PHE A 22 20.60 0.88 19.66
N GLU A 23 20.70 2.01 20.39
CA GLU A 23 19.65 3.05 20.40
C GLU A 23 19.32 3.58 19.00
N LYS A 24 20.30 3.67 18.08
CA LYS A 24 20.05 4.05 16.67
C LYS A 24 19.18 3.02 15.92
N LEU A 25 19.10 1.79 16.40
CA LEU A 25 18.24 0.72 15.90
C LEU A 25 16.92 0.60 16.69
N GLY A 26 16.64 1.52 17.61
CA GLY A 26 15.48 1.46 18.50
C GLY A 26 15.59 0.38 19.59
N VAL A 27 16.79 -0.15 19.86
CA VAL A 27 17.04 -1.20 20.84
C VAL A 27 17.64 -0.58 22.10
N THR A 28 16.84 -0.48 23.17
CA THR A 28 17.20 0.15 24.45
C THR A 28 17.26 -0.83 25.59
N THR A 29 16.44 -1.89 25.53
CA THR A 29 16.34 -2.94 26.56
C THR A 29 16.79 -4.30 26.04
N ILE A 30 16.99 -5.26 26.96
CA ILE A 30 17.25 -6.66 26.58
C ILE A 30 16.04 -7.25 25.83
N ARG A 31 14.82 -6.87 26.20
CA ARG A 31 13.58 -7.21 25.47
C ARG A 31 13.64 -6.76 24.02
N ASP A 32 13.99 -5.50 23.78
CA ASP A 32 14.08 -4.97 22.42
C ASP A 32 15.09 -5.75 21.58
N LEU A 33 16.20 -6.18 22.16
CA LEU A 33 17.20 -7.00 21.47
C LEU A 33 16.66 -8.38 21.12
N LEU A 34 15.95 -9.05 22.04
CA LEU A 34 15.29 -10.34 21.79
C LEU A 34 14.19 -10.24 20.70
N LEU A 35 13.58 -9.07 20.56
CA LEU A 35 12.55 -8.79 19.55
C LEU A 35 13.13 -8.12 18.28
N CYS A 36 14.45 -7.90 18.21
CA CYS A 36 15.16 -7.45 17.02
C CYS A 36 15.54 -8.65 16.16
N TYR A 37 14.65 -9.06 15.27
CA TYR A 37 14.80 -10.29 14.50
C TYR A 37 15.81 -10.18 13.36
N PRO A 38 16.47 -11.29 12.98
CA PRO A 38 17.38 -11.34 11.86
C PRO A 38 16.68 -11.02 10.53
N ARG A 39 17.37 -10.31 9.65
CA ARG A 39 16.85 -9.94 8.34
C ARG A 39 16.91 -11.08 7.32
N LYS A 40 17.96 -11.90 7.39
CA LYS A 40 18.17 -13.08 6.54
C LYS A 40 18.96 -14.14 7.28
N TYR A 41 18.99 -15.33 6.72
CA TYR A 41 19.78 -16.45 7.24
C TYR A 41 20.69 -16.99 6.14
N ILE A 42 21.87 -17.43 6.55
CA ILE A 42 22.78 -18.17 5.69
C ILE A 42 22.64 -19.64 6.05
N ASP A 43 22.26 -20.42 5.07
CA ASP A 43 22.04 -21.87 5.20
C ASP A 43 23.31 -22.61 4.80
N TYR A 44 24.01 -23.18 5.76
CA TYR A 44 25.21 -23.99 5.54
C TYR A 44 24.88 -25.47 5.29
N THR A 45 23.62 -25.88 5.39
CA THR A 45 23.21 -27.27 5.11
C THR A 45 23.20 -27.60 3.63
N LYS A 46 23.10 -26.57 2.78
CA LYS A 46 23.06 -26.67 1.31
C LYS A 46 24.11 -25.78 0.67
N PRO A 47 25.42 -26.08 0.86
CA PRO A 47 26.47 -25.29 0.23
C PRO A 47 26.42 -25.45 -1.29
N TYR A 48 26.74 -24.39 -2.02
CA TYR A 48 26.97 -24.45 -3.45
C TYR A 48 28.29 -25.17 -3.74
N THR A 49 28.37 -25.77 -4.93
CA THR A 49 29.65 -26.16 -5.49
C THR A 49 30.35 -24.91 -6.06
N VAL A 50 31.67 -24.99 -6.27
CA VAL A 50 32.44 -23.86 -6.81
C VAL A 50 31.84 -23.37 -8.13
N VAL A 51 31.42 -24.28 -9.02
CA VAL A 51 30.84 -23.92 -10.33
C VAL A 51 29.40 -23.45 -10.24
N SER A 52 28.58 -23.99 -9.33
CA SER A 52 27.17 -23.66 -9.22
C SER A 52 26.88 -22.36 -8.44
N ALA A 53 27.84 -21.86 -7.68
CA ALA A 53 27.66 -20.65 -6.88
C ALA A 53 27.38 -19.42 -7.78
N PRO A 54 26.29 -18.68 -7.55
CA PRO A 54 25.93 -17.54 -8.39
C PRO A 54 26.90 -16.36 -8.19
N TYR A 55 27.14 -15.59 -9.27
CA TYR A 55 27.97 -14.37 -9.22
C TYR A 55 27.24 -13.23 -8.52
N ASP A 56 28.00 -12.38 -7.84
CA ASP A 56 27.53 -11.16 -7.16
C ASP A 56 26.46 -11.40 -6.08
N VAL A 57 26.27 -12.64 -5.64
CA VAL A 57 25.36 -13.03 -4.56
C VAL A 57 26.16 -13.62 -3.41
N ASP A 58 25.81 -13.25 -2.18
CA ASP A 58 26.38 -13.87 -0.98
C ASP A 58 26.05 -15.36 -0.95
N SER A 59 27.06 -16.20 -1.08
CA SER A 59 26.93 -17.65 -1.23
C SER A 59 27.87 -18.37 -0.27
N CYS A 60 27.47 -19.57 0.13
CA CYS A 60 28.33 -20.48 0.91
C CYS A 60 28.83 -21.60 0.00
N VAL A 61 30.15 -21.77 -0.08
CA VAL A 61 30.81 -22.84 -0.85
C VAL A 61 31.57 -23.76 0.10
N ARG A 62 31.40 -25.08 -0.05
CA ARG A 62 32.18 -26.09 0.69
C ARG A 62 33.34 -26.54 -0.19
N ALA A 63 34.58 -26.28 0.26
CA ALA A 63 35.77 -26.61 -0.52
C ALA A 63 36.97 -27.02 0.39
N THR A 64 37.85 -27.81 -0.17
CA THR A 64 39.08 -28.28 0.51
C THR A 64 40.25 -27.36 0.15
N VAL A 65 41.02 -26.92 1.13
CA VAL A 65 42.18 -26.06 0.95
C VAL A 65 43.27 -26.85 0.25
N LEU A 66 43.69 -26.40 -0.95
CA LEU A 66 44.77 -27.03 -1.74
C LEU A 66 46.12 -26.41 -1.47
N GLN A 67 46.18 -25.08 -1.47
CA GLN A 67 47.45 -24.36 -1.40
C GLN A 67 47.28 -23.01 -0.73
N LYS A 68 48.33 -22.57 0.00
CA LYS A 68 48.46 -21.24 0.57
C LYS A 68 49.60 -20.52 -0.16
N GLU A 69 49.35 -19.34 -0.68
CA GLU A 69 50.42 -18.48 -1.23
C GLU A 69 51.13 -17.72 -0.12
N PRO A 70 52.43 -17.40 -0.27
CA PRO A 70 53.13 -16.51 0.63
C PRO A 70 52.45 -15.13 0.72
N VAL A 71 52.47 -14.54 1.90
CA VAL A 71 51.90 -13.19 2.12
C VAL A 71 52.63 -12.17 1.24
N ARG A 72 51.92 -11.51 0.35
CA ARG A 72 52.48 -10.48 -0.55
C ARG A 72 52.08 -9.09 -0.04
N ARG A 73 53.03 -8.16 -0.04
CA ARG A 73 52.75 -6.75 0.16
C ARG A 73 52.44 -6.07 -1.17
N ILE A 74 51.27 -5.42 -1.26
CA ILE A 74 50.78 -4.69 -2.45
C ILE A 74 50.97 -3.18 -2.28
N LYS A 75 50.80 -2.40 -3.36
CA LYS A 75 50.84 -0.91 -3.32
C LYS A 75 49.99 -0.38 -2.17
N GLY A 76 50.56 0.53 -1.37
CA GLY A 76 49.90 1.09 -0.18
C GLY A 76 50.15 0.32 1.13
N GLY A 77 51.16 -0.60 1.17
CA GLY A 77 51.56 -1.32 2.39
C GLY A 77 50.61 -2.42 2.86
N ARG A 78 49.55 -2.71 2.11
CA ARG A 78 48.55 -3.74 2.48
C ARG A 78 49.12 -5.13 2.26
N ALA A 79 48.93 -6.02 3.25
CA ALA A 79 49.24 -7.44 3.12
C ALA A 79 48.12 -8.15 2.35
N LEU A 80 48.42 -8.86 1.29
CA LEU A 80 47.49 -9.75 0.55
C LEU A 80 47.83 -11.19 0.89
N VAL A 81 46.82 -11.91 1.33
CA VAL A 81 46.86 -13.35 1.58
C VAL A 81 45.97 -14.02 0.54
N ARG A 82 46.53 -15.04 -0.17
CA ARG A 82 45.79 -15.86 -1.11
C ARG A 82 45.84 -17.32 -0.72
N VAL A 83 44.69 -17.97 -0.83
CA VAL A 83 44.54 -19.41 -0.61
C VAL A 83 43.76 -19.98 -1.80
N LEU A 84 44.12 -21.13 -2.28
CA LEU A 84 43.37 -21.89 -3.27
C LEU A 84 42.64 -23.03 -2.57
N ALA A 85 41.33 -23.11 -2.77
CA ALA A 85 40.51 -24.23 -2.36
C ALA A 85 39.79 -24.82 -3.56
N ALA A 86 39.39 -26.10 -3.48
CA ALA A 86 38.66 -26.75 -4.56
C ALA A 86 37.62 -27.72 -4.01
N ASP A 87 36.66 -27.99 -4.86
CA ASP A 87 35.76 -29.14 -4.76
C ASP A 87 35.85 -29.96 -6.08
N ASP A 88 34.97 -30.95 -6.21
CA ASP A 88 34.93 -31.81 -7.43
C ASP A 88 34.51 -31.04 -8.69
N SER A 89 33.99 -29.84 -8.58
CA SER A 89 33.50 -29.02 -9.67
C SER A 89 34.50 -27.97 -10.18
N GLY A 90 35.45 -27.53 -9.33
CA GLY A 90 36.40 -26.50 -9.74
C GLY A 90 37.27 -25.92 -8.61
N VAL A 91 38.04 -24.89 -8.97
CA VAL A 91 38.98 -24.21 -8.06
C VAL A 91 38.45 -22.81 -7.72
N LEU A 92 38.54 -22.46 -6.44
CA LEU A 92 38.10 -21.18 -5.87
C LEU A 92 39.31 -20.45 -5.30
N GLY A 93 39.54 -19.23 -5.75
CA GLY A 93 40.51 -18.31 -5.16
C GLY A 93 39.92 -17.61 -3.94
N LEU A 94 40.65 -17.58 -2.83
CA LEU A 94 40.26 -16.93 -1.61
C LEU A 94 41.29 -15.81 -1.31
N SER A 95 40.83 -14.58 -1.12
CA SER A 95 41.74 -13.45 -0.92
C SER A 95 41.33 -12.62 0.31
N TRP A 96 42.29 -12.35 1.17
CA TRP A 96 42.15 -11.45 2.34
C TRP A 96 43.18 -10.33 2.30
N PHE A 97 42.79 -9.13 2.67
CA PHE A 97 43.66 -8.00 2.82
C PHE A 97 43.86 -7.68 4.30
N ASN A 98 45.11 -7.42 4.73
CA ASN A 98 45.48 -7.04 6.09
C ASN A 98 45.12 -8.04 7.21
N THR A 99 44.84 -9.30 6.88
CA THR A 99 44.45 -10.34 7.85
C THR A 99 45.26 -11.64 7.64
N PRO A 100 46.63 -11.60 7.75
CA PRO A 100 47.47 -12.80 7.49
C PRO A 100 47.14 -13.96 8.39
N TYR A 101 46.71 -13.71 9.64
CA TYR A 101 46.35 -14.74 10.62
C TYR A 101 45.20 -15.69 10.18
N VAL A 102 44.41 -15.30 9.17
CA VAL A 102 43.35 -16.19 8.65
C VAL A 102 43.95 -17.39 7.92
N ALA A 103 44.98 -17.17 7.11
CA ALA A 103 45.67 -18.27 6.39
C ALA A 103 46.36 -19.25 7.36
N ASP A 104 46.84 -18.75 8.51
CA ASP A 104 47.51 -19.59 9.53
C ASP A 104 46.54 -20.61 10.13
N LYS A 105 45.26 -20.23 10.26
CA LYS A 105 44.20 -21.09 10.79
C LYS A 105 43.67 -22.15 9.83
N LEU A 106 43.93 -22.00 8.53
CA LEU A 106 43.50 -22.95 7.52
C LEU A 106 44.56 -24.06 7.40
N ILE A 107 44.14 -25.32 7.27
CA ILE A 107 45.01 -26.47 7.13
C ILE A 107 44.86 -27.00 5.70
N ILE A 108 45.98 -27.21 5.00
CA ILE A 108 45.98 -27.80 3.66
C ILE A 108 45.44 -29.22 3.75
N GLY A 109 44.56 -29.61 2.81
CA GLY A 109 43.90 -30.90 2.79
C GLY A 109 42.61 -30.95 3.66
N GLN A 110 42.30 -29.90 4.43
CA GLN A 110 41.08 -29.86 5.24
C GLN A 110 39.98 -29.08 4.53
N THR A 111 38.75 -29.55 4.70
CA THR A 111 37.55 -28.95 4.10
C THR A 111 36.96 -27.87 5.05
N TYR A 112 36.56 -26.74 4.46
CA TYR A 112 35.93 -25.62 5.15
C TYR A 112 34.74 -25.12 4.35
N TYR A 113 33.90 -24.35 5.00
CA TYR A 113 32.83 -23.56 4.39
C TYR A 113 33.29 -22.12 4.27
N PHE A 114 33.24 -21.61 3.04
CA PHE A 114 33.63 -20.26 2.68
C PHE A 114 32.38 -19.46 2.28
N GLU A 115 32.12 -18.39 3.01
CA GLU A 115 30.94 -17.54 2.78
C GLU A 115 31.37 -16.17 2.27
N GLY A 116 30.75 -15.72 1.20
CA GLY A 116 30.98 -14.39 0.64
C GLY A 116 30.37 -14.25 -0.74
N ARG A 117 30.66 -13.12 -1.36
CA ARG A 117 30.19 -12.80 -2.71
C ARG A 117 31.20 -13.33 -3.73
N ILE A 118 30.72 -14.22 -4.62
CA ILE A 118 31.52 -14.78 -5.70
C ILE A 118 31.77 -13.68 -6.74
N GLY A 119 33.05 -13.43 -7.01
CA GLY A 119 33.52 -12.55 -8.08
C GLY A 119 34.47 -13.27 -9.05
N GLY A 120 35.16 -12.51 -9.89
CA GLY A 120 36.12 -13.03 -10.88
C GLY A 120 35.49 -13.33 -12.23
N THR A 121 36.04 -14.30 -12.95
CA THR A 121 35.57 -14.73 -14.28
C THR A 121 35.05 -16.17 -14.22
N MET A 122 34.40 -16.63 -15.29
CA MET A 122 33.89 -18.01 -15.35
C MET A 122 34.99 -19.07 -15.17
N THR A 123 36.23 -18.76 -15.58
CA THR A 123 37.39 -19.67 -15.47
C THR A 123 38.18 -19.43 -14.17
N ARG A 124 37.98 -18.30 -13.48
CA ARG A 124 38.69 -17.97 -12.26
C ARG A 124 37.77 -17.30 -11.26
N ARG A 125 37.12 -18.11 -10.48
CA ARG A 125 36.22 -17.67 -9.40
C ARG A 125 36.98 -17.26 -8.17
N GLU A 126 36.63 -16.14 -7.57
CA GLU A 126 37.30 -15.60 -6.39
C GLU A 126 36.28 -15.15 -5.33
N LEU A 127 36.62 -15.35 -4.05
CA LEU A 127 35.94 -14.77 -2.91
C LEU A 127 36.89 -13.76 -2.23
N LEU A 128 36.39 -12.56 -2.05
CA LEU A 128 37.10 -11.50 -1.32
C LEU A 128 36.63 -11.46 0.13
N HIS A 129 37.57 -11.54 1.08
CA HIS A 129 37.31 -11.54 2.51
C HIS A 129 36.26 -12.56 2.96
N PRO A 130 36.27 -13.83 2.48
CA PRO A 130 35.28 -14.78 2.91
C PRO A 130 35.32 -15.05 4.40
N LEU A 131 34.14 -15.25 5.00
CA LEU A 131 34.02 -15.83 6.30
C LEU A 131 34.32 -17.33 6.21
N VAL A 132 35.03 -17.87 7.20
CA VAL A 132 35.45 -19.28 7.18
C VAL A 132 34.85 -20.00 8.37
N ARG A 133 34.28 -21.18 8.14
CA ARG A 133 33.77 -22.07 9.19
C ARG A 133 34.28 -23.48 8.99
N THR A 134 34.52 -24.16 10.12
CA THR A 134 34.85 -25.58 10.12
C THR A 134 33.56 -26.42 10.07
N GLU A 135 33.67 -27.69 9.71
CA GLU A 135 32.55 -28.64 9.75
C GLU A 135 31.91 -28.73 11.15
N ALA A 136 32.71 -28.72 12.19
CA ALA A 136 32.23 -28.73 13.57
C ALA A 136 31.40 -27.47 13.91
N GLN A 137 31.82 -26.31 13.44
CA GLN A 137 31.08 -25.05 13.63
C GLN A 137 29.77 -25.02 12.86
N VAL A 138 29.74 -25.59 11.68
CA VAL A 138 28.51 -25.71 10.86
C VAL A 138 27.56 -26.72 11.50
N ALA A 139 28.05 -27.87 11.99
CA ALA A 139 27.24 -28.84 12.70
C ALA A 139 26.59 -28.27 13.98
N ALA A 140 27.33 -27.41 14.70
CA ALA A 140 26.82 -26.74 15.89
C ALA A 140 25.83 -25.61 15.60
N SER A 141 25.94 -24.95 14.44
CA SER A 141 25.07 -23.84 14.02
C SER A 141 24.91 -23.83 12.49
N PRO A 142 23.99 -24.65 11.98
CA PRO A 142 23.82 -24.84 10.54
C PRO A 142 23.18 -23.64 9.84
N PHE A 143 22.50 -22.77 10.58
CA PHE A 143 21.91 -21.53 10.10
C PHE A 143 22.52 -20.35 10.84
N VAL A 144 22.97 -19.36 10.12
CA VAL A 144 23.53 -18.15 10.71
C VAL A 144 22.63 -16.96 10.45
N ALA A 145 22.15 -16.40 11.55
CA ALA A 145 21.32 -15.21 11.55
C ALA A 145 22.11 -13.95 11.17
N VAL A 146 21.63 -13.19 10.18
CA VAL A 146 22.21 -11.92 9.75
C VAL A 146 21.27 -10.78 10.13
N TYR A 147 21.78 -9.88 10.96
CA TYR A 147 21.02 -8.75 11.49
C TYR A 147 21.16 -7.50 10.62
N PRO A 148 20.23 -6.54 10.71
CA PRO A 148 20.35 -5.26 10.04
C PRO A 148 21.59 -4.51 10.56
N GLY A 149 22.49 -4.14 9.64
CA GLY A 149 23.71 -3.42 9.99
C GLY A 149 23.44 -1.94 10.27
N THR A 150 24.20 -1.35 11.21
CA THR A 150 24.29 0.10 11.38
C THR A 150 25.75 0.49 11.53
N GLU A 151 26.05 1.76 11.26
CA GLU A 151 27.42 2.27 11.32
C GLU A 151 28.06 2.04 12.71
N GLY A 152 29.18 1.35 12.71
CA GLY A 152 29.95 1.04 13.92
C GLY A 152 29.38 -0.11 14.78
N LEU A 153 28.36 -0.83 14.34
CA LEU A 153 27.84 -2.07 14.96
C LEU A 153 27.91 -3.23 13.96
N PRO A 154 28.99 -4.02 13.92
CA PRO A 154 29.10 -5.16 13.03
C PRO A 154 28.02 -6.22 13.29
N ALA A 155 27.47 -6.84 12.23
CA ALA A 155 26.41 -7.86 12.32
C ALA A 155 26.81 -9.05 13.23
N ALA A 156 28.07 -9.48 13.17
CA ALA A 156 28.59 -10.55 14.05
C ALA A 156 28.54 -10.16 15.55
N ARG A 157 28.75 -8.89 15.87
CA ARG A 157 28.66 -8.41 17.25
C ARG A 157 27.21 -8.38 17.73
N GLN A 158 26.32 -7.94 16.86
CA GLN A 158 24.87 -7.94 17.14
C GLN A 158 24.37 -9.37 17.37
N ALA A 159 24.76 -10.32 16.51
CA ALA A 159 24.45 -11.73 16.69
C ALA A 159 24.93 -12.28 18.04
N ALA A 160 26.18 -11.97 18.42
CA ALA A 160 26.73 -12.40 19.71
C ALA A 160 25.94 -11.81 20.90
N CYS A 161 25.53 -10.55 20.82
CA CYS A 161 24.69 -9.92 21.83
C CYS A 161 23.28 -10.54 21.89
N ALA A 162 22.66 -10.81 20.75
CA ALA A 162 21.37 -11.49 20.68
C ALA A 162 21.43 -12.89 21.29
N HIS A 163 22.48 -13.66 20.97
CA HIS A 163 22.72 -14.95 21.61
C HIS A 163 22.90 -14.86 23.14
N ALA A 164 23.63 -13.85 23.64
CA ALA A 164 23.79 -13.64 25.07
C ALA A 164 22.45 -13.26 25.75
N ALA A 165 21.54 -12.59 25.02
CA ALA A 165 20.23 -12.24 25.54
C ALA A 165 19.28 -13.45 25.66
N LEU A 166 19.50 -14.55 24.92
CA LEU A 166 18.64 -15.74 24.94
C LEU A 166 18.54 -16.41 26.33
N GLN A 167 19.47 -16.16 27.25
CA GLN A 167 19.36 -16.64 28.63
C GLN A 167 18.14 -16.06 29.37
N TYR A 168 17.61 -14.93 28.94
CA TYR A 168 16.46 -14.24 29.52
C TYR A 168 15.16 -14.47 28.75
N VAL A 169 15.16 -15.31 27.71
CA VAL A 169 14.03 -15.47 26.79
C VAL A 169 12.79 -16.04 27.50
N ASP A 170 12.95 -16.82 28.54
CA ASP A 170 11.85 -17.42 29.34
C ASP A 170 11.10 -16.38 30.20
N GLU A 171 11.67 -15.18 30.37
CA GLU A 171 10.97 -14.06 31.01
C GLU A 171 9.97 -13.37 30.06
N LEU A 172 9.98 -13.69 28.75
CA LEU A 172 8.99 -13.19 27.78
C LEU A 172 7.63 -13.87 28.04
N ALA A 173 6.64 -13.08 28.41
CA ALA A 173 5.27 -13.57 28.47
C ALA A 173 4.77 -13.97 27.07
N ASP A 174 4.02 -15.07 27.00
CA ASP A 174 3.38 -15.47 25.75
C ASP A 174 2.04 -14.74 25.63
N PRO A 175 1.85 -13.88 24.60
CA PRO A 175 0.60 -13.15 24.43
C PRO A 175 -0.51 -13.98 23.81
N LEU A 176 -0.20 -15.13 23.17
CA LEU A 176 -1.23 -15.97 22.55
C LEU A 176 -1.90 -16.90 23.56
N PRO A 177 -3.24 -17.01 23.53
CA PRO A 177 -3.96 -18.02 24.29
C PRO A 177 -3.46 -19.45 24.00
N PRO A 178 -3.32 -20.33 25.02
CA PRO A 178 -2.83 -21.71 24.85
C PRO A 178 -3.64 -22.53 23.83
N GLU A 179 -4.93 -22.24 23.71
CA GLU A 179 -5.85 -22.89 22.77
C GLU A 179 -5.43 -22.64 21.31
N LEU A 180 -4.95 -21.42 20.99
CA LEU A 180 -4.45 -21.07 19.65
C LEU A 180 -3.13 -21.78 19.37
N LEU A 181 -2.22 -21.86 20.35
CA LEU A 181 -0.97 -22.58 20.21
C LEU A 181 -1.21 -24.05 19.85
N THR A 182 -2.15 -24.69 20.56
CA THR A 182 -2.53 -26.09 20.33
C THR A 182 -3.21 -26.27 18.97
N ARG A 183 -4.22 -25.45 18.66
CA ARG A 183 -5.02 -25.52 17.43
C ARG A 183 -4.15 -25.39 16.18
N TYR A 184 -3.22 -24.48 16.18
CA TYR A 184 -2.36 -24.18 15.02
C TYR A 184 -0.97 -24.84 15.11
N ARG A 185 -0.74 -25.69 16.11
CA ARG A 185 0.55 -26.37 16.34
C ARG A 185 1.73 -25.39 16.31
N MET A 186 1.63 -24.32 17.08
CA MET A 186 2.65 -23.28 17.16
C MET A 186 3.55 -23.48 18.38
N PRO A 187 4.86 -23.15 18.28
CA PRO A 187 5.75 -23.12 19.44
C PRO A 187 5.35 -21.97 20.39
N THR A 188 5.78 -22.05 21.63
CA THR A 188 5.64 -20.94 22.59
C THR A 188 6.49 -19.74 22.16
N LYS A 189 6.21 -18.55 22.74
CA LYS A 189 6.98 -17.33 22.46
C LYS A 189 8.47 -17.53 22.69
N ALA A 190 8.85 -18.10 23.83
CA ALA A 190 10.25 -18.36 24.16
C ALA A 190 10.92 -19.32 23.16
N GLN A 191 10.24 -20.41 22.77
CA GLN A 191 10.74 -21.32 21.76
C GLN A 191 10.91 -20.63 20.41
N ALA A 192 9.91 -19.87 19.95
CA ALA A 192 9.97 -19.15 18.68
C ALA A 192 11.11 -18.12 18.65
N VAL A 193 11.33 -17.38 19.75
CA VAL A 193 12.42 -16.40 19.84
C VAL A 193 13.78 -17.11 19.90
N ARG A 194 13.91 -18.27 20.56
CA ARG A 194 15.15 -19.06 20.47
C ARG A 194 15.43 -19.49 19.04
N SER A 195 14.44 -20.09 18.39
CA SER A 195 14.59 -20.63 17.04
C SER A 195 14.82 -19.56 15.97
N ILE A 196 14.25 -18.36 16.13
CA ILE A 196 14.49 -17.26 15.19
C ILE A 196 15.92 -16.71 15.28
N HIS A 197 16.55 -16.72 16.46
CA HIS A 197 17.91 -16.27 16.68
C HIS A 197 18.97 -17.36 16.46
N ALA A 198 18.63 -18.61 16.76
CA ALA A 198 19.53 -19.75 16.73
C ALA A 198 18.84 -21.02 16.19
N PRO A 199 18.38 -21.02 14.91
CA PRO A 199 17.65 -22.15 14.36
C PRO A 199 18.56 -23.37 14.19
N GLN A 200 18.04 -24.55 14.56
CA GLN A 200 18.74 -25.81 14.42
C GLN A 200 18.37 -26.55 13.13
N SER A 201 17.21 -26.25 12.56
CA SER A 201 16.74 -26.82 11.30
C SER A 201 15.92 -25.79 10.50
N ALA A 202 15.71 -26.07 9.22
CA ALA A 202 14.83 -25.27 8.37
C ALA A 202 13.36 -25.30 8.85
N GLU A 203 12.93 -26.46 9.39
CA GLU A 203 11.59 -26.62 9.93
C GLU A 203 11.39 -25.79 11.20
N ASP A 204 12.38 -25.79 12.08
CA ASP A 204 12.41 -25.01 13.30
C ASP A 204 12.32 -23.50 13.00
N LEU A 205 13.11 -23.03 12.05
CA LEU A 205 13.05 -21.65 11.57
C LEU A 205 11.68 -21.30 10.95
N ALA A 206 11.14 -22.19 10.13
CA ALA A 206 9.82 -21.97 9.49
C ALA A 206 8.70 -21.94 10.54
N GLY A 207 8.75 -22.82 11.54
CA GLY A 207 7.81 -22.85 12.66
C GLY A 207 7.87 -21.57 13.50
N ALA A 208 9.07 -21.11 13.84
CA ALA A 208 9.30 -19.86 14.56
C ALA A 208 8.76 -18.63 13.79
N ARG A 209 9.09 -18.53 12.50
CA ARG A 209 8.59 -17.43 11.65
C ARG A 209 7.07 -17.42 11.58
N ARG A 210 6.44 -18.58 11.30
CA ARG A 210 4.98 -18.71 11.24
C ARG A 210 4.32 -18.25 12.55
N ARG A 211 4.89 -18.64 13.70
CA ARG A 211 4.39 -18.23 15.02
C ARG A 211 4.48 -16.72 15.23
N LEU A 212 5.62 -16.11 14.91
CA LEU A 212 5.85 -14.69 15.12
C LEU A 212 5.04 -13.83 14.15
N ILE A 213 4.88 -14.26 12.90
CA ILE A 213 4.00 -13.62 11.92
C ILE A 213 2.55 -13.64 12.40
N PHE A 214 2.06 -14.81 12.84
CA PHE A 214 0.69 -14.91 13.36
C PHE A 214 0.47 -14.00 14.56
N GLU A 215 1.38 -14.02 15.54
CA GLU A 215 1.31 -13.16 16.73
C GLU A 215 1.21 -11.68 16.37
N GLU A 216 2.11 -11.23 15.51
CA GLU A 216 2.19 -9.82 15.13
C GLU A 216 0.90 -9.35 14.43
N LEU A 217 0.38 -10.17 13.51
CA LEU A 217 -0.88 -9.90 12.81
C LEU A 217 -2.10 -10.00 13.74
N TYR A 218 -2.09 -10.92 14.69
CA TYR A 218 -3.16 -11.11 15.67
C TYR A 218 -3.27 -9.91 16.61
N MET A 219 -2.14 -9.47 17.19
CA MET A 219 -2.09 -8.27 18.04
C MET A 219 -2.49 -7.03 17.27
N LEU A 220 -2.06 -6.89 16.01
CA LEU A 220 -2.46 -5.79 15.13
C LEU A 220 -3.98 -5.76 14.93
N GLN A 221 -4.61 -6.90 14.64
CA GLN A 221 -6.07 -6.98 14.46
C GLN A 221 -6.83 -6.66 15.74
N ILE A 222 -6.38 -7.17 16.88
CA ILE A 222 -6.99 -6.86 18.18
C ILE A 222 -6.92 -5.36 18.47
N GLY A 223 -5.75 -4.73 18.33
CA GLY A 223 -5.60 -3.30 18.58
C GLY A 223 -6.49 -2.45 17.66
N ILE A 224 -6.58 -2.81 16.37
CA ILE A 224 -7.51 -2.16 15.43
C ILE A 224 -8.95 -2.29 15.89
N PHE A 225 -9.37 -3.49 16.34
CA PHE A 225 -10.75 -3.70 16.83
C PHE A 225 -11.02 -2.94 18.14
N LEU A 226 -10.05 -2.89 19.06
CA LEU A 226 -10.19 -2.11 20.29
C LEU A 226 -10.30 -0.61 20.01
N LEU A 227 -9.48 -0.05 19.11
CA LEU A 227 -9.59 1.34 18.68
C LEU A 227 -10.97 1.64 18.09
N ARG A 228 -11.54 0.69 17.32
CA ARG A 228 -12.91 0.80 16.79
C ARG A 228 -13.97 0.80 17.88
N SER A 229 -13.81 -0.01 18.92
CA SER A 229 -14.82 -0.18 19.98
C SER A 229 -14.87 0.99 20.93
N HIS A 230 -13.74 1.61 21.26
CA HIS A 230 -13.66 2.74 22.21
C HIS A 230 -14.35 4.04 21.71
N GLY A 231 -14.56 4.17 20.37
CA GLY A 231 -15.24 5.32 19.77
C GLY A 231 -16.72 5.11 19.43
N ARG A 232 -17.28 3.92 19.59
CA ARG A 232 -18.64 3.60 19.14
C ARG A 232 -19.69 4.11 20.12
N ARG A 233 -20.22 5.32 19.83
CA ARG A 233 -21.47 5.82 20.41
C ARG A 233 -22.65 5.22 19.63
N LYS A 234 -23.84 5.14 20.24
CA LYS A 234 -25.07 4.80 19.49
C LYS A 234 -25.29 5.84 18.40
N THR A 235 -25.79 5.40 17.25
CA THR A 235 -26.17 6.33 16.19
C THR A 235 -27.34 7.21 16.63
N SER A 236 -27.32 8.48 16.22
CA SER A 236 -28.47 9.37 16.36
C SER A 236 -29.47 9.25 15.22
N ALA A 237 -29.12 8.46 14.19
CA ALA A 237 -29.91 8.30 12.97
C ALA A 237 -30.33 6.83 12.76
N PRO A 238 -31.13 6.22 13.66
CA PRO A 238 -31.59 4.86 13.48
C PRO A 238 -32.52 4.79 12.26
N MET A 239 -32.27 3.83 11.37
CA MET A 239 -33.06 3.60 10.17
C MET A 239 -33.77 2.24 10.24
N HIS A 240 -34.93 2.15 9.64
CA HIS A 240 -35.72 0.93 9.59
C HIS A 240 -35.57 0.24 8.25
N GLU A 241 -35.54 -1.07 8.27
CA GLU A 241 -35.42 -1.90 7.07
C GLU A 241 -36.60 -1.65 6.12
N MET A 242 -36.31 -1.49 4.84
CA MET A 242 -37.26 -1.22 3.77
C MET A 242 -36.86 -1.95 2.50
N ASP A 243 -37.85 -2.27 1.68
CA ASP A 243 -37.60 -2.90 0.39
C ASP A 243 -36.96 -1.93 -0.60
N LEU A 244 -35.89 -2.36 -1.22
CA LEU A 244 -35.15 -1.62 -2.26
C LEU A 244 -35.73 -1.82 -3.67
N ALA A 245 -36.74 -2.69 -3.84
CA ALA A 245 -37.35 -3.02 -5.15
C ALA A 245 -37.87 -1.77 -5.90
N PRO A 246 -38.47 -0.74 -5.23
CA PRO A 246 -38.92 0.47 -5.92
C PRO A 246 -37.72 1.26 -6.53
N PHE A 247 -36.59 1.34 -5.84
CA PHE A 247 -35.39 2.00 -6.35
C PHE A 247 -34.77 1.21 -7.52
N TRP A 248 -34.61 -0.10 -7.37
CA TRP A 248 -34.04 -0.94 -8.42
C TRP A 248 -34.92 -0.99 -9.66
N GLY A 249 -36.25 -0.99 -9.49
CA GLY A 249 -37.23 -1.00 -10.59
C GLY A 249 -37.28 0.28 -11.43
N SER A 250 -36.75 1.40 -10.89
CA SER A 250 -36.68 2.69 -11.61
C SER A 250 -35.49 2.78 -12.57
N LEU A 251 -34.56 1.86 -12.49
CA LEU A 251 -33.33 1.92 -13.30
C LEU A 251 -33.62 1.43 -14.73
N PRO A 252 -33.01 2.06 -15.75
CA PRO A 252 -33.13 1.63 -17.15
C PRO A 252 -32.31 0.37 -17.47
N TYR A 253 -31.58 -0.18 -16.52
CA TYR A 253 -30.74 -1.37 -16.63
C TYR A 253 -30.70 -2.14 -15.32
N ALA A 254 -30.45 -3.43 -15.39
CA ALA A 254 -30.31 -4.26 -14.21
C ALA A 254 -28.99 -3.95 -13.46
N PRO A 255 -29.01 -3.76 -12.14
CA PRO A 255 -27.80 -3.64 -11.34
C PRO A 255 -27.01 -4.96 -11.33
N THR A 256 -25.67 -4.86 -11.19
CA THR A 256 -24.80 -6.05 -11.04
C THR A 256 -25.01 -6.73 -9.69
N GLY A 257 -24.61 -8.00 -9.60
CA GLY A 257 -24.63 -8.74 -8.33
C GLY A 257 -23.82 -8.04 -7.23
N ALA A 258 -22.65 -7.49 -7.60
CA ALA A 258 -21.80 -6.76 -6.68
C ALA A 258 -22.45 -5.46 -6.17
N GLN A 259 -23.18 -4.74 -7.02
CA GLN A 259 -23.91 -3.53 -6.62
C GLN A 259 -25.04 -3.86 -5.64
N LYS A 260 -25.82 -4.91 -5.89
CA LYS A 260 -26.88 -5.36 -4.97
C LYS A 260 -26.31 -5.77 -3.62
N ARG A 261 -25.32 -6.66 -3.61
CA ARG A 261 -24.64 -7.14 -2.41
C ARG A 261 -24.10 -5.98 -1.58
N SER A 262 -23.36 -5.05 -2.21
CA SER A 262 -22.79 -3.91 -1.49
C SER A 262 -23.85 -2.96 -0.94
N THR A 263 -24.99 -2.81 -1.63
CA THR A 263 -26.11 -2.02 -1.12
C THR A 263 -26.77 -2.70 0.07
N GLU A 264 -26.97 -4.02 0.02
CA GLU A 264 -27.51 -4.80 1.14
C GLU A 264 -26.61 -4.71 2.39
N GLU A 265 -25.29 -4.80 2.21
CA GLU A 265 -24.33 -4.60 3.30
C GLU A 265 -24.43 -3.19 3.92
N ILE A 266 -24.60 -2.16 3.09
CA ILE A 266 -24.77 -0.77 3.53
C ILE A 266 -26.09 -0.59 4.28
N VAL A 267 -27.19 -1.10 3.73
CA VAL A 267 -28.53 -1.00 4.35
C VAL A 267 -28.57 -1.75 5.68
N HIS A 268 -27.95 -2.92 5.76
CA HIS A 268 -27.81 -3.64 7.03
C HIS A 268 -27.12 -2.79 8.10
N ASP A 269 -26.01 -2.10 7.75
CA ASP A 269 -25.32 -1.21 8.68
C ASP A 269 -26.13 0.03 9.04
N LEU A 270 -26.90 0.61 8.09
CA LEU A 270 -27.76 1.76 8.34
C LEU A 270 -28.88 1.46 9.34
N CYS A 271 -29.33 0.20 9.37
CA CYS A 271 -30.33 -0.29 10.34
C CYS A 271 -29.72 -0.69 11.69
N GLY A 272 -28.40 -0.65 11.82
CA GLY A 272 -27.69 -1.01 13.05
C GLY A 272 -27.79 0.04 14.17
N GLU A 273 -27.54 -0.35 15.42
CA GLU A 273 -27.52 0.54 16.57
C GLU A 273 -26.30 1.48 16.63
N VAL A 274 -25.25 1.14 15.87
CA VAL A 274 -23.99 1.93 15.82
C VAL A 274 -23.86 2.59 14.46
N PRO A 275 -23.21 3.78 14.38
CA PRO A 275 -23.01 4.42 13.09
C PRO A 275 -22.25 3.53 12.12
N MET A 276 -22.75 3.37 10.90
CA MET A 276 -22.00 2.78 9.81
C MET A 276 -20.71 3.57 9.57
N ASN A 277 -19.60 2.91 9.42
CA ASN A 277 -18.34 3.48 8.96
C ASN A 277 -17.76 2.53 7.88
N ARG A 278 -18.11 2.78 6.60
CA ARG A 278 -17.89 1.81 5.52
C ARG A 278 -17.18 2.43 4.32
N LEU A 279 -16.21 1.67 3.76
CA LEU A 279 -15.55 1.97 2.50
C LEU A 279 -16.21 1.18 1.36
N LEU A 280 -16.76 1.88 0.38
CA LEU A 280 -17.20 1.31 -0.88
C LEU A 280 -16.08 1.42 -1.90
N GLN A 281 -15.50 0.28 -2.23
CA GLN A 281 -14.36 0.18 -3.14
C GLN A 281 -14.76 -0.45 -4.45
N GLY A 282 -14.25 0.07 -5.56
CA GLY A 282 -14.50 -0.50 -6.88
C GLY A 282 -13.73 0.24 -7.95
N ASP A 283 -13.48 -0.43 -9.06
CA ASP A 283 -12.76 0.16 -10.19
C ASP A 283 -13.47 1.40 -10.76
N VAL A 284 -12.77 2.16 -11.57
CA VAL A 284 -13.35 3.31 -12.29
C VAL A 284 -14.52 2.80 -13.15
N GLY A 285 -15.72 3.37 -12.93
CA GLY A 285 -16.93 2.99 -13.66
C GLY A 285 -17.62 1.70 -13.19
N SER A 286 -17.30 1.15 -12.03
CA SER A 286 -18.01 0.02 -11.41
C SER A 286 -19.42 0.38 -10.89
N GLY A 287 -19.78 1.68 -10.89
CA GLY A 287 -21.10 2.15 -10.46
C GLY A 287 -21.20 2.48 -8.97
N LYS A 288 -20.12 2.91 -8.32
CA LYS A 288 -20.13 3.37 -6.91
C LYS A 288 -21.20 4.43 -6.64
N THR A 289 -21.36 5.37 -7.57
CA THR A 289 -22.38 6.43 -7.46
C THR A 289 -23.81 5.87 -7.45
N LEU A 290 -24.08 4.74 -8.11
CA LEU A 290 -25.38 4.07 -8.09
C LEU A 290 -25.68 3.47 -6.71
N VAL A 291 -24.68 2.82 -6.09
CA VAL A 291 -24.79 2.27 -4.74
C VAL A 291 -24.98 3.41 -3.71
N ALA A 292 -24.25 4.52 -3.88
CA ALA A 292 -24.44 5.71 -3.06
C ALA A 292 -25.88 6.29 -3.23
N ALA A 293 -26.40 6.35 -4.47
CA ALA A 293 -27.78 6.79 -4.73
C ALA A 293 -28.81 5.90 -4.03
N ALA A 294 -28.63 4.59 -4.02
CA ALA A 294 -29.48 3.65 -3.28
C ALA A 294 -29.46 3.91 -1.77
N ALA A 295 -28.27 4.15 -1.20
CA ALA A 295 -28.11 4.49 0.22
C ALA A 295 -28.76 5.84 0.57
N ILE A 296 -28.62 6.85 -0.29
CA ILE A 296 -29.26 8.17 -0.12
C ILE A 296 -30.75 8.05 -0.19
N TRP A 297 -31.28 7.31 -1.19
CA TRP A 297 -32.70 7.02 -1.30
C TRP A 297 -33.24 6.36 -0.04
N PHE A 298 -32.55 5.34 0.46
CA PHE A 298 -32.93 4.62 1.68
C PHE A 298 -32.97 5.55 2.90
N ALA A 299 -31.94 6.39 3.08
CA ALA A 299 -31.89 7.36 4.18
C ALA A 299 -33.03 8.38 4.08
N ALA A 300 -33.32 8.89 2.88
CA ALA A 300 -34.39 9.85 2.66
C ALA A 300 -35.79 9.26 2.93
N GLN A 301 -36.03 8.00 2.54
CA GLN A 301 -37.29 7.30 2.87
C GLN A 301 -37.47 7.07 4.38
N ASN A 302 -36.36 7.01 5.12
CA ASN A 302 -36.35 6.99 6.60
C ASN A 302 -36.42 8.39 7.23
N GLY A 303 -36.59 9.46 6.44
CA GLY A 303 -36.72 10.82 6.92
C GLY A 303 -35.41 11.53 7.26
N TRP A 304 -34.26 10.99 6.83
CA TRP A 304 -32.94 11.54 7.08
C TRP A 304 -32.34 12.29 5.88
N GLN A 305 -31.66 13.40 6.17
CA GLN A 305 -30.87 14.12 5.16
C GLN A 305 -29.56 13.39 4.89
N SER A 306 -29.06 13.52 3.68
CA SER A 306 -27.74 13.01 3.25
C SER A 306 -26.83 14.16 2.82
N ALA A 307 -25.52 14.04 3.07
CA ALA A 307 -24.50 14.96 2.58
C ALA A 307 -23.44 14.19 1.77
N MET A 308 -23.11 14.69 0.56
CA MET A 308 -22.06 14.10 -0.28
C MET A 308 -20.96 15.11 -0.56
N LEU A 309 -19.73 14.78 -0.18
CA LEU A 309 -18.54 15.57 -0.43
C LEU A 309 -17.82 15.09 -1.68
N ALA A 310 -17.56 16.03 -2.60
CA ALA A 310 -16.74 15.82 -3.78
C ALA A 310 -15.46 16.67 -3.71
N PRO A 311 -14.33 16.20 -4.27
CA PRO A 311 -13.03 16.89 -4.14
C PRO A 311 -12.94 18.20 -4.95
N THR A 312 -13.79 18.38 -5.96
CA THR A 312 -13.80 19.58 -6.82
C THR A 312 -15.22 20.06 -7.13
N GLU A 313 -15.36 21.32 -7.51
CA GLU A 313 -16.66 21.89 -7.86
C GLU A 313 -17.28 21.22 -9.11
N ILE A 314 -16.46 20.85 -10.09
CA ILE A 314 -16.93 20.17 -11.31
C ILE A 314 -17.56 18.82 -10.93
N LEU A 315 -16.90 18.04 -10.07
CA LEU A 315 -17.43 16.76 -9.61
C LEU A 315 -18.68 16.93 -8.75
N ALA A 316 -18.70 17.92 -7.88
CA ALA A 316 -19.89 18.24 -7.08
C ALA A 316 -21.09 18.54 -8.00
N ARG A 317 -20.90 19.37 -9.04
CA ARG A 317 -21.95 19.68 -10.03
C ARG A 317 -22.36 18.44 -10.84
N GLN A 318 -21.40 17.60 -11.23
CA GLN A 318 -21.68 16.36 -11.96
C GLN A 318 -22.48 15.37 -11.07
N HIS A 319 -22.07 15.17 -9.81
CA HIS A 319 -22.82 14.34 -8.89
C HIS A 319 -24.20 14.89 -8.61
N ALA A 320 -24.33 16.20 -8.38
CA ALA A 320 -25.62 16.83 -8.13
C ALA A 320 -26.59 16.60 -9.30
N ALA A 321 -26.16 16.81 -10.55
CA ALA A 321 -26.99 16.56 -11.72
C ALA A 321 -27.36 15.07 -11.87
N THR A 322 -26.39 14.16 -11.78
CA THR A 322 -26.62 12.72 -11.92
C THR A 322 -27.52 12.16 -10.82
N LEU A 323 -27.39 12.65 -9.59
CA LEU A 323 -28.20 12.22 -8.46
C LEU A 323 -29.58 12.87 -8.46
N ALA A 324 -29.73 14.11 -8.96
CA ALA A 324 -31.04 14.74 -9.13
C ALA A 324 -31.91 13.95 -10.13
N ASP A 325 -31.37 13.62 -11.31
CA ASP A 325 -32.08 12.81 -12.32
C ASP A 325 -32.61 11.47 -11.74
N ARG A 326 -31.95 10.90 -10.74
CA ARG A 326 -32.28 9.61 -10.16
C ARG A 326 -33.17 9.68 -8.90
N LEU A 327 -33.02 10.73 -8.10
CA LEU A 327 -33.59 10.82 -6.76
C LEU A 327 -34.80 11.76 -6.68
N GLU A 328 -34.87 12.81 -7.52
CA GLU A 328 -36.02 13.73 -7.56
C GLU A 328 -37.35 13.03 -7.90
N PRO A 329 -37.40 12.00 -8.78
CA PRO A 329 -38.62 11.22 -8.98
C PRO A 329 -39.18 10.57 -7.71
N PHE A 330 -38.34 10.37 -6.67
CA PHE A 330 -38.75 9.85 -5.37
C PHE A 330 -38.98 10.94 -4.32
N GLY A 331 -39.00 12.24 -4.73
CA GLY A 331 -39.21 13.37 -3.84
C GLY A 331 -37.97 13.79 -3.04
N VAL A 332 -36.78 13.29 -3.39
CA VAL A 332 -35.51 13.68 -2.74
C VAL A 332 -34.90 14.88 -3.46
N ASN A 333 -35.07 16.06 -2.89
CA ASN A 333 -34.50 17.29 -3.46
C ASN A 333 -32.99 17.34 -3.30
N VAL A 334 -32.28 17.56 -4.42
CA VAL A 334 -30.82 17.65 -4.45
C VAL A 334 -30.39 19.12 -4.45
N THR A 335 -29.59 19.51 -3.47
CA THR A 335 -29.09 20.88 -3.29
C THR A 335 -27.57 20.90 -3.48
N LEU A 336 -27.07 21.78 -4.38
CA LEU A 336 -25.63 22.01 -4.58
C LEU A 336 -25.13 23.09 -3.64
N LEU A 337 -23.97 22.86 -2.99
CA LEU A 337 -23.29 23.87 -2.17
C LEU A 337 -21.78 23.88 -2.45
N VAL A 338 -21.32 24.84 -3.23
CA VAL A 338 -19.91 25.01 -3.63
C VAL A 338 -19.42 26.44 -3.39
N GLY A 339 -18.10 26.63 -3.36
CA GLY A 339 -17.49 27.93 -3.05
C GLY A 339 -17.77 29.01 -4.08
N GLY A 340 -17.87 28.65 -5.36
CA GLY A 340 -18.11 29.59 -6.48
C GLY A 340 -19.55 30.07 -6.67
N MET A 341 -20.49 29.73 -5.78
CA MET A 341 -21.89 30.16 -5.86
C MET A 341 -22.06 31.64 -5.50
N LYS A 342 -23.05 32.28 -6.15
CA LYS A 342 -23.46 33.66 -5.78
C LYS A 342 -24.06 33.67 -4.38
N ALA A 343 -23.87 34.78 -3.67
CA ALA A 343 -24.35 34.93 -2.28
C ALA A 343 -25.84 34.62 -2.11
N LYS A 344 -26.69 35.05 -3.06
CA LYS A 344 -28.13 34.77 -3.05
C LYS A 344 -28.44 33.27 -3.16
N GLU A 345 -27.76 32.57 -4.10
CA GLU A 345 -27.94 31.13 -4.30
C GLU A 345 -27.47 30.34 -3.07
N LYS A 346 -26.33 30.76 -2.52
CA LYS A 346 -25.79 30.15 -1.29
C LYS A 346 -26.73 30.30 -0.12
N LYS A 347 -27.36 31.47 0.05
CA LYS A 347 -28.36 31.72 1.11
C LYS A 347 -29.56 30.79 0.99
N VAL A 348 -30.12 30.66 -0.23
CA VAL A 348 -31.26 29.74 -0.51
C VAL A 348 -30.90 28.30 -0.21
N ALA A 349 -29.70 27.90 -0.59
CA ALA A 349 -29.21 26.53 -0.31
C ALA A 349 -29.08 26.28 1.20
N LEU A 350 -28.51 27.21 1.96
CA LEU A 350 -28.39 27.12 3.43
C LEU A 350 -29.76 27.05 4.12
N GLU A 351 -30.71 27.85 3.69
CA GLU A 351 -32.10 27.81 4.22
C GLU A 351 -32.76 26.46 3.92
N ALA A 352 -32.59 25.90 2.70
CA ALA A 352 -33.14 24.59 2.35
C ALA A 352 -32.50 23.42 3.11
N ILE A 353 -31.22 23.55 3.51
CA ILE A 353 -30.53 22.58 4.35
C ILE A 353 -31.09 22.64 5.79
N ALA A 354 -31.20 23.85 6.35
CA ALA A 354 -31.59 24.05 7.74
C ALA A 354 -33.05 23.69 8.01
N ASP A 355 -33.96 23.92 7.06
CA ASP A 355 -35.37 23.57 7.19
C ASP A 355 -35.72 22.12 6.81
N GLY A 356 -34.75 21.38 6.21
CA GLY A 356 -34.89 19.98 5.83
C GLY A 356 -35.52 19.77 4.47
N ARG A 357 -35.74 20.80 3.64
CA ARG A 357 -36.20 20.66 2.25
C ARG A 357 -35.14 20.01 1.35
N ALA A 358 -33.86 20.20 1.64
CA ALA A 358 -32.77 19.52 0.96
C ALA A 358 -32.65 18.09 1.51
N GLY A 359 -33.07 17.10 0.76
CA GLY A 359 -32.91 15.67 1.12
C GLY A 359 -31.46 15.19 0.91
N LEU A 360 -30.79 15.71 -0.13
CA LEU A 360 -29.38 15.50 -0.40
C LEU A 360 -28.68 16.82 -0.61
N VAL A 361 -27.55 17.01 0.07
CA VAL A 361 -26.63 18.13 -0.16
C VAL A 361 -25.36 17.63 -0.81
N VAL A 362 -25.04 18.08 -2.01
CA VAL A 362 -23.80 17.77 -2.72
C VAL A 362 -22.91 18.99 -2.74
N GLY A 363 -21.65 18.86 -2.34
CA GLY A 363 -20.75 20.00 -2.38
C GLY A 363 -19.28 19.63 -2.14
N THR A 364 -18.47 20.69 -2.01
CA THR A 364 -17.06 20.58 -1.67
C THR A 364 -16.87 20.87 -0.17
N HIS A 365 -15.66 21.25 0.24
CA HIS A 365 -15.37 21.70 1.61
C HIS A 365 -16.34 22.80 2.13
N ALA A 366 -17.08 23.47 1.25
CA ALA A 366 -18.09 24.44 1.65
C ALA A 366 -19.20 23.85 2.55
N VAL A 367 -19.49 22.56 2.42
CA VAL A 367 -20.45 21.83 3.27
C VAL A 367 -19.94 21.67 4.71
N LEU A 368 -18.60 21.72 4.91
CA LEU A 368 -17.97 21.56 6.22
C LEU A 368 -17.91 22.84 7.05
N THR A 369 -18.25 24.00 6.46
CA THR A 369 -18.19 25.30 7.15
C THR A 369 -19.24 25.41 8.27
N ASP A 370 -18.93 26.12 9.33
CA ASP A 370 -19.81 26.24 10.51
C ASP A 370 -21.18 26.85 10.20
N SER A 371 -21.28 27.59 9.11
CA SER A 371 -22.53 28.17 8.62
C SER A 371 -23.53 27.15 8.06
N VAL A 372 -23.15 25.89 7.89
CA VAL A 372 -24.04 24.82 7.41
C VAL A 372 -24.59 24.05 8.60
N GLU A 373 -25.85 24.17 8.81
CA GLU A 373 -26.59 23.44 9.85
C GLU A 373 -27.62 22.54 9.21
N PHE A 374 -27.53 21.24 9.49
CA PHE A 374 -28.50 20.25 9.01
C PHE A 374 -29.62 20.08 10.03
N LYS A 375 -30.84 19.94 9.57
CA LYS A 375 -32.00 19.65 10.45
C LYS A 375 -31.86 18.23 11.03
N ASN A 376 -31.52 17.24 10.21
CA ASN A 376 -31.44 15.82 10.57
C ASN A 376 -30.50 15.05 9.65
N LEU A 377 -29.18 15.33 9.70
CA LEU A 377 -28.18 14.60 8.92
C LEU A 377 -28.03 13.16 9.42
N GLY A 378 -28.40 12.17 8.60
CA GLY A 378 -28.26 10.75 8.92
C GLY A 378 -27.14 10.05 8.17
N LEU A 379 -26.84 10.47 6.92
CA LEU A 379 -25.83 9.84 6.08
C LEU A 379 -24.85 10.84 5.51
N ALA A 380 -23.58 10.62 5.76
CA ALA A 380 -22.45 11.36 5.19
C ALA A 380 -21.71 10.50 4.18
N ILE A 381 -21.47 11.03 2.96
CA ILE A 381 -20.76 10.33 1.89
C ILE A 381 -19.52 11.15 1.49
N VAL A 382 -18.37 10.50 1.36
CA VAL A 382 -17.12 11.12 0.92
C VAL A 382 -16.62 10.40 -0.33
N ASP A 383 -16.53 11.12 -1.45
CA ASP A 383 -15.98 10.58 -2.70
C ASP A 383 -14.48 10.85 -2.81
N GLU A 384 -13.73 9.89 -3.39
CA GLU A 384 -12.28 9.96 -3.59
C GLU A 384 -11.50 10.23 -2.28
N GLN A 385 -11.59 9.30 -1.36
CA GLN A 385 -11.05 9.37 0.02
C GLN A 385 -9.61 9.90 0.12
N HIS A 386 -8.72 9.53 -0.81
CA HIS A 386 -7.30 9.91 -0.77
C HIS A 386 -7.06 11.43 -0.85
N ARG A 387 -8.08 12.21 -1.21
CA ARG A 387 -8.04 13.68 -1.26
C ARG A 387 -8.62 14.36 -0.03
N PHE A 388 -9.24 13.60 0.88
CA PHE A 388 -9.81 14.10 2.12
C PHE A 388 -9.09 13.49 3.34
N GLY A 389 -8.46 14.34 4.15
CA GLY A 389 -7.78 13.90 5.37
C GLY A 389 -8.75 13.39 6.46
N VAL A 390 -8.23 12.65 7.44
CA VAL A 390 -8.97 12.16 8.63
C VAL A 390 -9.70 13.29 9.34
N ARG A 391 -9.09 14.48 9.42
CA ARG A 391 -9.68 15.69 10.04
C ARG A 391 -10.98 16.15 9.34
N GLN A 392 -11.05 16.08 8.00
CA GLN A 392 -12.24 16.52 7.27
C GLN A 392 -13.41 15.54 7.41
N ARG A 393 -13.12 14.24 7.49
CA ARG A 393 -14.12 13.22 7.84
C ARG A 393 -14.69 13.44 9.23
N GLY A 394 -13.83 13.75 10.20
CA GLY A 394 -14.23 14.11 11.56
C GLY A 394 -15.10 15.37 11.62
N LEU A 395 -14.81 16.39 10.81
CA LEU A 395 -15.63 17.60 10.72
C LEU A 395 -17.03 17.32 10.16
N LEU A 396 -17.15 16.45 9.13
CA LEU A 396 -18.47 16.07 8.59
C LEU A 396 -19.26 15.24 9.60
N ALA A 397 -18.62 14.29 10.25
CA ALA A 397 -19.22 13.52 11.34
C ALA A 397 -19.63 14.41 12.53
N GLY A 398 -18.93 15.53 12.77
CA GLY A 398 -19.26 16.53 13.79
C GLY A 398 -20.46 17.42 13.47
N LYS A 399 -20.98 17.40 12.22
CA LYS A 399 -22.21 18.16 11.82
C LYS A 399 -23.51 17.55 12.34
N ALA A 400 -23.45 16.32 12.89
CA ALA A 400 -24.55 15.66 13.57
C ALA A 400 -23.99 14.81 14.72
N GLN A 401 -24.87 14.33 15.59
CA GLN A 401 -24.47 13.39 16.65
C GLN A 401 -24.34 11.98 16.07
N SER A 402 -23.13 11.60 15.60
CA SER A 402 -22.81 10.25 15.10
C SER A 402 -23.62 9.81 13.86
N PRO A 403 -23.57 10.54 12.72
CA PRO A 403 -24.19 10.09 11.48
C PRO A 403 -23.47 8.87 10.89
N HIS A 404 -24.15 8.12 10.04
CA HIS A 404 -23.53 7.05 9.24
C HIS A 404 -22.55 7.64 8.22
N LEU A 405 -21.40 7.00 8.02
CA LEU A 405 -20.36 7.44 7.09
C LEU A 405 -20.12 6.38 6.01
N LEU A 406 -20.28 6.77 4.75
CA LEU A 406 -19.91 6.01 3.57
C LEU A 406 -18.75 6.70 2.85
N VAL A 407 -17.65 6.01 2.70
CA VAL A 407 -16.47 6.51 1.97
C VAL A 407 -16.36 5.76 0.65
N MET A 408 -16.10 6.47 -0.45
CA MET A 408 -15.92 5.85 -1.76
C MET A 408 -14.48 6.00 -2.25
N SER A 409 -13.94 4.94 -2.89
CA SER A 409 -12.61 4.98 -3.50
C SER A 409 -12.62 4.32 -4.88
N ALA A 410 -11.98 4.99 -5.85
CA ALA A 410 -11.72 4.43 -7.17
C ALA A 410 -10.37 3.70 -7.26
N THR A 411 -9.54 3.77 -6.20
CA THR A 411 -8.32 2.96 -6.13
C THR A 411 -8.67 1.57 -5.64
N PRO A 412 -8.52 0.54 -6.48
CA PRO A 412 -8.62 -0.83 -6.00
C PRO A 412 -7.42 -1.09 -5.05
N ILE A 413 -7.71 -1.45 -3.82
CA ILE A 413 -6.72 -1.88 -2.83
C ILE A 413 -7.12 -3.30 -2.46
N PRO A 414 -6.20 -4.27 -2.39
CA PRO A 414 -6.52 -5.61 -1.93
C PRO A 414 -7.28 -5.55 -0.60
N ARG A 415 -8.41 -6.29 -0.50
CA ARG A 415 -9.35 -6.20 0.64
C ARG A 415 -8.65 -6.33 2.00
N THR A 416 -7.66 -7.19 2.08
CA THR A 416 -6.85 -7.42 3.29
C THR A 416 -6.05 -6.18 3.69
N LEU A 417 -5.46 -5.48 2.73
CA LEU A 417 -4.75 -4.22 2.96
C LEU A 417 -5.70 -3.07 3.26
N GLY A 418 -6.85 -3.03 2.61
CA GLY A 418 -7.88 -2.05 2.91
C GLY A 418 -8.33 -2.11 4.36
N LEU A 419 -8.51 -3.31 4.91
CA LEU A 419 -8.86 -3.52 6.33
C LEU A 419 -7.77 -3.03 7.30
N LEU A 420 -6.52 -3.03 6.88
CA LEU A 420 -5.39 -2.55 7.69
C LEU A 420 -5.20 -1.04 7.56
N MET A 421 -5.26 -0.52 6.33
CA MET A 421 -5.07 0.92 6.07
C MET A 421 -6.21 1.78 6.62
N TYR A 422 -7.41 1.23 6.60
CA TYR A 422 -8.64 1.90 7.02
C TYR A 422 -9.26 1.14 8.19
N GLY A 423 -8.43 0.83 9.19
CA GLY A 423 -8.77 -0.01 10.34
C GLY A 423 -10.11 0.29 11.02
N ASP A 424 -10.62 1.50 10.84
CA ASP A 424 -11.92 1.96 11.33
C ASP A 424 -13.09 1.75 10.35
N LEU A 425 -12.83 1.31 9.08
CA LEU A 425 -13.86 1.13 8.06
C LEU A 425 -14.17 -0.35 7.79
N ASP A 426 -15.44 -0.69 7.65
CA ASP A 426 -15.88 -1.93 7.01
C ASP A 426 -15.78 -1.78 5.49
N ILE A 427 -15.59 -2.88 4.73
CA ILE A 427 -15.30 -2.79 3.30
C ILE A 427 -16.34 -3.54 2.48
N SER A 428 -16.97 -2.82 1.53
CA SER A 428 -17.77 -3.38 0.44
C SER A 428 -17.00 -3.24 -0.88
N VAL A 429 -16.98 -4.29 -1.68
CA VAL A 429 -16.19 -4.34 -2.93
C VAL A 429 -17.13 -4.53 -4.13
N LEU A 430 -16.97 -3.64 -5.12
CA LEU A 430 -17.59 -3.77 -6.44
C LEU A 430 -16.58 -4.43 -7.39
N ASP A 431 -16.62 -5.74 -7.44
CA ASP A 431 -15.74 -6.62 -8.23
C ASP A 431 -16.31 -6.97 -9.62
N GLU A 432 -17.44 -6.36 -9.98
CA GLU A 432 -18.10 -6.51 -11.27
C GLU A 432 -18.21 -5.16 -11.98
N LEU A 433 -18.05 -5.17 -13.30
CA LEU A 433 -18.33 -4.01 -14.15
C LEU A 433 -19.76 -4.06 -14.70
N PRO A 434 -20.44 -2.92 -14.84
CA PRO A 434 -21.76 -2.87 -15.46
C PRO A 434 -21.75 -3.41 -16.88
N PRO A 435 -22.85 -4.08 -17.31
CA PRO A 435 -22.96 -4.61 -18.67
C PRO A 435 -22.86 -3.49 -19.71
N GLY A 436 -22.28 -3.82 -20.87
CA GLY A 436 -22.11 -2.88 -22.00
C GLY A 436 -20.82 -2.07 -21.99
N ARG A 437 -20.00 -2.13 -20.97
CA ARG A 437 -18.70 -1.48 -20.95
C ARG A 437 -17.70 -2.23 -21.83
N LYS A 438 -17.12 -1.54 -22.82
CA LYS A 438 -16.11 -2.12 -23.69
C LYS A 438 -14.74 -2.11 -23.03
N PRO A 439 -13.91 -3.17 -23.21
CA PRO A 439 -12.54 -3.19 -22.71
C PRO A 439 -11.69 -2.14 -23.44
N ILE A 440 -10.83 -1.44 -22.69
CA ILE A 440 -9.93 -0.42 -23.25
C ILE A 440 -8.67 -1.12 -23.75
N LYS A 441 -8.42 -1.07 -25.06
CA LYS A 441 -7.20 -1.63 -25.67
C LYS A 441 -6.00 -0.81 -25.20
N THR A 442 -5.04 -1.48 -24.55
CA THR A 442 -3.84 -0.80 -24.02
C THR A 442 -2.62 -1.25 -24.79
N TRP A 443 -1.82 -0.30 -25.28
CA TRP A 443 -0.57 -0.57 -26.00
C TRP A 443 0.62 0.10 -25.31
N PHE A 444 1.75 -0.58 -25.33
CA PHE A 444 3.03 -0.05 -24.92
C PHE A 444 3.92 0.15 -26.16
N ILE A 445 4.40 1.37 -26.36
CA ILE A 445 5.26 1.74 -27.49
C ILE A 445 6.50 2.51 -27.01
N THR A 446 7.55 2.51 -27.84
CA THR A 446 8.71 3.39 -27.64
C THR A 446 8.51 4.72 -28.38
N GLY A 447 9.25 5.75 -27.99
CA GLY A 447 9.19 7.09 -28.60
C GLY A 447 9.48 7.09 -30.12
N LYS A 448 10.15 6.08 -30.65
CA LYS A 448 10.37 5.90 -32.11
C LYS A 448 9.06 5.81 -32.90
N LYS A 449 7.99 5.27 -32.28
CA LYS A 449 6.65 5.16 -32.91
C LYS A 449 5.74 6.36 -32.64
N ARG A 450 6.25 7.43 -32.04
CA ARG A 450 5.44 8.60 -31.67
C ARG A 450 4.76 9.25 -32.87
N ARG A 451 5.44 9.35 -34.01
CA ARG A 451 4.85 9.94 -35.25
C ARG A 451 3.66 9.09 -35.75
N ASP A 452 3.79 7.78 -35.78
CA ASP A 452 2.72 6.85 -36.20
C ASP A 452 1.52 6.95 -35.27
N MET A 453 1.79 7.05 -33.95
CA MET A 453 0.76 7.25 -32.95
C MET A 453 -0.03 8.55 -33.16
N TYR A 454 0.64 9.69 -33.44
CA TYR A 454 -0.08 10.93 -33.72
C TYR A 454 -0.87 10.86 -35.02
N GLY A 455 -0.39 10.11 -36.02
CA GLY A 455 -1.17 9.80 -37.23
C GLY A 455 -2.45 8.98 -36.93
N PHE A 456 -2.39 8.07 -35.95
CA PHE A 456 -3.57 7.37 -35.46
C PHE A 456 -4.52 8.30 -34.69
N ILE A 457 -3.99 9.14 -33.79
CA ILE A 457 -4.80 10.16 -33.07
C ILE A 457 -5.54 11.06 -34.05
N GLU A 458 -4.87 11.56 -35.07
CA GLU A 458 -5.48 12.42 -36.10
C GLU A 458 -6.70 11.74 -36.75
N LYS A 459 -6.63 10.44 -37.05
CA LYS A 459 -7.76 9.67 -37.58
C LYS A 459 -8.95 9.62 -36.60
N GLN A 460 -8.67 9.48 -35.29
CA GLN A 460 -9.72 9.47 -34.27
C GLN A 460 -10.37 10.85 -34.10
N LEU A 461 -9.54 11.91 -34.14
CA LEU A 461 -10.03 13.30 -34.09
C LEU A 461 -10.84 13.66 -35.31
N ALA A 462 -10.45 13.20 -36.52
CA ALA A 462 -11.21 13.36 -37.76
C ALA A 462 -12.57 12.64 -37.72
N ALA A 463 -12.68 11.53 -36.96
CA ALA A 463 -13.93 10.84 -36.71
C ALA A 463 -14.82 11.55 -35.65
N GLY A 464 -14.40 12.72 -35.13
CA GLY A 464 -15.13 13.53 -34.17
C GLY A 464 -14.88 13.14 -32.69
N HIS A 465 -13.92 12.25 -32.42
CA HIS A 465 -13.54 11.88 -31.06
C HIS A 465 -12.56 12.86 -30.45
N GLN A 466 -12.34 12.74 -29.14
CA GLN A 466 -11.40 13.55 -28.35
C GLN A 466 -10.27 12.70 -27.76
N ALA A 467 -9.12 13.33 -27.46
CA ALA A 467 -7.96 12.65 -26.92
C ALA A 467 -7.37 13.37 -25.70
N TYR A 468 -6.89 12.58 -24.75
CA TYR A 468 -6.03 13.04 -23.65
C TYR A 468 -4.57 12.73 -23.96
N VAL A 469 -3.67 13.66 -23.62
CA VAL A 469 -2.23 13.46 -23.61
C VAL A 469 -1.70 13.84 -22.23
N VAL A 470 -1.22 12.87 -21.46
CA VAL A 470 -0.76 13.06 -20.10
C VAL A 470 0.75 12.95 -20.02
N CYS A 471 1.38 13.96 -19.42
CA CYS A 471 2.81 13.99 -19.13
C CYS A 471 3.03 13.85 -17.63
N PRO A 472 4.12 13.18 -17.18
CA PRO A 472 4.41 13.08 -15.76
C PRO A 472 4.74 14.46 -15.16
N ALA A 473 4.35 14.67 -13.91
CA ALA A 473 4.88 15.74 -13.09
C ALA A 473 6.18 15.24 -12.42
N ILE A 474 7.21 16.08 -12.35
CA ILE A 474 8.44 15.81 -11.60
C ILE A 474 8.25 16.33 -10.18
N GLU A 475 8.96 15.80 -9.18
CA GLU A 475 8.76 16.05 -7.74
C GLU A 475 8.69 17.52 -7.31
N GLU A 476 8.10 17.80 -6.14
CA GLU A 476 7.75 19.15 -5.65
C GLU A 476 8.88 20.18 -5.69
N ASN A 477 10.16 19.78 -5.62
CA ASN A 477 11.32 20.65 -5.71
C ASN A 477 11.68 21.09 -7.15
N GLU A 478 11.10 20.48 -8.20
CA GLU A 478 11.37 20.75 -9.61
C GLU A 478 10.13 21.25 -10.39
N MET A 479 9.08 21.69 -9.71
CA MET A 479 7.81 22.14 -10.32
C MET A 479 7.95 23.21 -11.43
N ALA A 480 9.04 23.98 -11.43
CA ALA A 480 9.31 24.95 -12.49
C ALA A 480 9.81 24.26 -13.77
N ALA A 481 10.59 23.20 -13.65
CA ALA A 481 11.11 22.41 -14.76
C ALA A 481 9.97 21.61 -15.45
N ASP A 482 9.03 21.09 -14.67
CA ASP A 482 7.86 20.36 -15.15
C ASP A 482 6.95 21.19 -16.06
N MET A 483 6.65 22.39 -15.59
CA MET A 483 5.83 23.31 -16.39
C MET A 483 6.50 23.65 -17.72
N GLN A 484 7.83 23.82 -17.71
CA GLN A 484 8.58 24.06 -18.94
C GLN A 484 8.59 22.82 -19.84
N ALA A 485 8.76 21.62 -19.26
CA ALA A 485 8.75 20.36 -20.00
C ALA A 485 7.40 20.09 -20.68
N VAL A 486 6.28 20.25 -19.96
CA VAL A 486 4.93 20.07 -20.53
C VAL A 486 4.60 21.15 -21.56
N LYS A 487 4.93 22.42 -21.30
CA LYS A 487 4.78 23.50 -22.27
C LYS A 487 5.63 23.25 -23.50
N LYS A 488 6.88 22.85 -23.34
CA LYS A 488 7.78 22.49 -24.42
C LYS A 488 7.21 21.35 -25.26
N TYR A 489 6.76 20.26 -24.58
CA TYR A 489 6.13 19.15 -25.27
C TYR A 489 4.86 19.56 -26.04
N TYR A 490 4.02 20.40 -25.43
CA TYR A 490 2.84 20.97 -26.07
C TYR A 490 3.22 21.76 -27.33
N THR A 491 4.18 22.72 -27.24
CA THR A 491 4.55 23.60 -28.35
C THR A 491 5.42 22.94 -29.42
N GLU A 492 6.35 22.08 -29.03
CA GLU A 492 7.35 21.50 -29.94
C GLU A 492 6.93 20.12 -30.50
N THR A 493 5.99 19.44 -29.86
CA THR A 493 5.59 18.07 -30.26
C THR A 493 4.12 18.01 -30.65
N VAL A 494 3.21 18.36 -29.73
CA VAL A 494 1.77 18.13 -29.98
C VAL A 494 1.23 19.06 -31.00
N CYS A 495 1.46 20.39 -30.89
CA CYS A 495 0.96 21.37 -31.83
C CYS A 495 1.49 21.18 -33.28
N PRO A 496 2.79 20.88 -33.51
CA PRO A 496 3.29 20.63 -34.85
C PRO A 496 2.76 19.33 -35.49
N LEU A 497 2.45 18.31 -34.67
CA LEU A 497 1.93 17.03 -35.19
C LEU A 497 0.41 17.02 -35.38
N LEU A 498 -0.31 18.01 -34.80
CA LEU A 498 -1.76 18.18 -34.90
C LEU A 498 -2.13 19.65 -35.23
N PRO A 499 -1.64 20.23 -36.35
CA PRO A 499 -1.67 21.67 -36.58
C PRO A 499 -3.08 22.25 -36.74
N ASN A 500 -4.06 21.43 -37.13
CA ASN A 500 -5.43 21.89 -37.44
C ASN A 500 -6.42 21.53 -36.32
N ARG A 501 -5.94 21.19 -35.11
CA ARG A 501 -6.78 20.76 -34.00
C ARG A 501 -6.78 21.78 -32.86
N ARG A 502 -7.90 21.86 -32.15
CA ARG A 502 -8.07 22.71 -30.97
C ARG A 502 -7.49 22.02 -29.76
N ILE A 503 -6.30 22.45 -29.33
CA ILE A 503 -5.54 21.79 -28.28
C ILE A 503 -5.53 22.66 -27.03
N GLY A 504 -6.00 22.11 -25.92
CA GLY A 504 -5.94 22.73 -24.60
C GLY A 504 -4.73 22.23 -23.79
N LEU A 505 -4.23 23.08 -22.89
CA LEU A 505 -3.15 22.75 -21.96
C LEU A 505 -3.62 22.99 -20.54
N LEU A 506 -3.47 21.96 -19.65
CA LEU A 506 -3.71 22.06 -18.21
C LEU A 506 -2.46 21.63 -17.44
N HIS A 507 -2.08 22.37 -16.40
CA HIS A 507 -0.95 22.02 -15.55
C HIS A 507 -1.16 22.42 -14.08
N GLY A 508 -0.38 21.87 -13.17
CA GLY A 508 -0.52 22.01 -11.72
C GLY A 508 -0.61 23.46 -11.21
N LYS A 509 0.16 24.39 -11.81
CA LYS A 509 0.24 25.81 -11.41
C LYS A 509 -0.93 26.70 -11.85
N MET A 510 -1.83 26.22 -12.71
CA MET A 510 -3.02 26.99 -13.08
C MET A 510 -3.95 27.15 -11.88
N LYS A 511 -4.63 28.30 -11.81
CA LYS A 511 -5.65 28.54 -10.78
C LYS A 511 -6.78 27.52 -10.93
N PRO A 512 -7.41 27.09 -9.81
CA PRO A 512 -8.52 26.12 -9.88
C PRO A 512 -9.58 26.49 -10.92
N LYS A 513 -9.98 27.75 -10.97
CA LYS A 513 -10.97 28.25 -11.93
C LYS A 513 -10.54 28.05 -13.39
N GLU A 514 -9.27 28.30 -13.71
CA GLU A 514 -8.74 28.13 -15.08
C GLU A 514 -8.71 26.64 -15.48
N LYS A 515 -8.39 25.75 -14.52
CA LYS A 515 -8.46 24.29 -14.71
C LYS A 515 -9.88 23.84 -14.99
N ASP A 516 -10.82 24.34 -14.21
CA ASP A 516 -12.24 24.03 -14.35
C ASP A 516 -12.79 24.51 -15.69
N GLU A 517 -12.46 25.74 -16.11
CA GLU A 517 -12.85 26.27 -17.44
C GLU A 517 -12.26 25.44 -18.58
N GLY A 518 -10.99 25.05 -18.50
CA GLY A 518 -10.35 24.19 -19.51
C GLY A 518 -11.02 22.82 -19.62
N MET A 519 -11.34 22.19 -18.50
CA MET A 519 -12.07 20.91 -18.47
C MET A 519 -13.49 21.04 -19.02
N LEU A 520 -14.20 22.11 -18.70
CA LEU A 520 -15.56 22.37 -19.23
C LEU A 520 -15.54 22.55 -20.75
N LYS A 521 -14.56 23.31 -21.30
CA LYS A 521 -14.37 23.45 -22.74
C LYS A 521 -14.10 22.10 -23.41
N PHE A 522 -13.27 21.27 -22.81
CA PHE A 522 -13.00 19.94 -23.34
C PHE A 522 -14.25 19.04 -23.28
N LYS A 523 -15.01 19.07 -22.19
CA LYS A 523 -16.28 18.34 -22.06
C LYS A 523 -17.33 18.82 -23.06
N ALA A 524 -17.38 20.11 -23.33
CA ALA A 524 -18.29 20.70 -24.33
C ALA A 524 -17.89 20.42 -25.79
N GLY A 525 -16.73 19.76 -26.04
CA GLY A 525 -16.23 19.49 -27.38
C GLY A 525 -15.62 20.73 -28.09
N GLU A 526 -15.35 21.81 -27.34
CA GLU A 526 -14.64 22.99 -27.86
C GLU A 526 -13.14 22.73 -28.06
N LEU A 527 -12.59 21.71 -27.39
CA LEU A 527 -11.22 21.23 -27.54
C LEU A 527 -11.24 19.79 -28.04
N ASP A 528 -10.37 19.48 -29.00
CA ASP A 528 -10.22 18.16 -29.60
C ASP A 528 -9.20 17.31 -28.79
N VAL A 529 -8.15 17.98 -28.29
CA VAL A 529 -7.08 17.34 -27.50
C VAL A 529 -6.84 18.13 -26.21
N LEU A 530 -6.67 17.42 -25.12
CA LEU A 530 -6.29 18.01 -23.85
C LEU A 530 -4.93 17.45 -23.40
N VAL A 531 -3.90 18.33 -23.44
CA VAL A 531 -2.57 18.03 -22.90
C VAL A 531 -2.54 18.41 -21.43
N SER A 532 -2.11 17.53 -20.57
CA SER A 532 -2.10 17.80 -19.13
C SER A 532 -0.98 17.09 -18.39
N THR A 533 -0.65 17.62 -17.21
CA THR A 533 0.03 16.84 -16.17
C THR A 533 -0.99 15.96 -15.43
N THR A 534 -0.63 15.35 -14.31
CA THR A 534 -1.48 14.50 -13.44
C THR A 534 -2.82 15.11 -13.00
N VAL A 535 -3.10 16.37 -13.34
CA VAL A 535 -4.33 17.10 -12.98
C VAL A 535 -5.62 16.43 -13.49
N ILE A 536 -5.54 15.54 -14.51
CA ILE A 536 -6.71 14.79 -15.07
C ILE A 536 -7.19 13.65 -14.11
N GLU A 537 -6.53 13.42 -13.02
CA GLU A 537 -7.02 12.48 -11.96
C GLU A 537 -8.39 12.90 -11.39
N VAL A 538 -8.83 14.14 -11.66
CA VAL A 538 -10.17 14.64 -11.29
C VAL A 538 -11.23 13.96 -12.18
N GLY A 539 -12.16 13.23 -11.58
CA GLY A 539 -13.13 12.30 -12.17
C GLY A 539 -14.17 12.86 -13.16
N VAL A 540 -13.86 13.91 -13.93
CA VAL A 540 -14.77 14.48 -14.91
C VAL A 540 -15.06 13.47 -16.03
N ASP A 541 -16.32 13.23 -16.30
CA ASP A 541 -16.77 12.32 -17.35
C ASP A 541 -16.82 13.04 -18.72
N VAL A 542 -16.05 12.52 -19.68
CA VAL A 542 -16.03 12.96 -21.07
C VAL A 542 -16.25 11.75 -21.98
N PRO A 543 -17.52 11.38 -22.29
CA PRO A 543 -17.84 10.16 -23.04
C PRO A 543 -17.23 10.10 -24.44
N ASN A 544 -16.97 11.27 -25.07
CA ASN A 544 -16.38 11.37 -26.40
C ASN A 544 -14.85 11.22 -26.44
N ALA A 545 -14.18 11.20 -25.28
CA ALA A 545 -12.74 10.96 -25.20
C ALA A 545 -12.44 9.45 -25.34
N THR A 546 -11.88 9.06 -26.49
CA THR A 546 -11.62 7.65 -26.84
C THR A 546 -10.14 7.29 -26.80
N VAL A 547 -9.23 8.27 -26.79
CA VAL A 547 -7.79 8.04 -26.78
C VAL A 547 -7.15 8.64 -25.53
N MET A 548 -6.37 7.82 -24.82
CA MET A 548 -5.50 8.26 -23.72
C MET A 548 -4.05 7.98 -24.11
N VAL A 549 -3.22 9.01 -24.13
CA VAL A 549 -1.76 8.88 -24.29
C VAL A 549 -1.07 9.25 -23.00
N ILE A 550 -0.11 8.42 -22.56
CA ILE A 550 0.67 8.67 -21.35
C ILE A 550 2.15 8.65 -21.72
N GLU A 551 2.78 9.81 -21.68
CA GLU A 551 4.20 10.01 -21.94
C GLU A 551 5.03 9.65 -20.70
N ASN A 552 6.22 9.07 -20.93
CA ASN A 552 7.13 8.60 -19.88
C ASN A 552 6.38 7.78 -18.82
N ALA A 553 5.63 6.78 -19.29
CA ALA A 553 4.73 5.98 -18.45
C ALA A 553 5.44 5.28 -17.29
N GLU A 554 6.77 5.06 -17.39
CA GLU A 554 7.60 4.49 -16.33
C GLU A 554 7.63 5.34 -15.05
N ARG A 555 7.34 6.63 -15.14
CA ARG A 555 7.34 7.56 -14.00
C ARG A 555 6.06 7.52 -13.18
N PHE A 556 5.03 6.84 -13.69
CA PHE A 556 3.76 6.68 -12.98
C PHE A 556 3.70 5.35 -12.22
N GLY A 557 3.04 5.36 -11.07
CA GLY A 557 2.60 4.13 -10.42
C GLY A 557 1.56 3.39 -11.25
N LEU A 558 1.51 2.06 -11.15
CA LEU A 558 0.53 1.26 -11.91
C LEU A 558 -0.90 1.63 -11.58
N SER A 559 -1.22 1.93 -10.32
CA SER A 559 -2.54 2.39 -9.89
C SER A 559 -2.94 3.71 -10.56
N ALA A 560 -2.00 4.67 -10.69
CA ALA A 560 -2.24 5.95 -11.39
C ALA A 560 -2.45 5.72 -12.89
N LEU A 561 -1.63 4.88 -13.54
CA LEU A 561 -1.81 4.50 -14.95
C LEU A 561 -3.17 3.84 -15.20
N HIS A 562 -3.60 2.96 -14.28
CA HIS A 562 -4.92 2.33 -14.36
C HIS A 562 -6.06 3.34 -14.24
N GLN A 563 -5.97 4.28 -13.30
CA GLN A 563 -6.95 5.36 -13.15
C GLN A 563 -7.02 6.27 -14.38
N LEU A 564 -5.86 6.66 -14.95
CA LEU A 564 -5.79 7.44 -16.18
C LEU A 564 -6.41 6.67 -17.35
N ARG A 565 -6.11 5.38 -17.51
CA ARG A 565 -6.75 4.51 -18.51
C ARG A 565 -8.28 4.54 -18.38
N GLY A 566 -8.79 4.48 -17.15
CA GLY A 566 -10.23 4.52 -16.86
C GLY A 566 -10.94 5.84 -17.18
N ARG A 567 -10.20 6.89 -17.58
CA ARG A 567 -10.79 8.18 -18.02
C ARG A 567 -11.35 8.13 -19.44
N VAL A 568 -10.98 7.14 -20.23
CA VAL A 568 -11.58 6.85 -21.54
C VAL A 568 -12.45 5.59 -21.47
N GLY A 569 -13.18 5.26 -22.53
CA GLY A 569 -14.06 4.07 -22.55
C GLY A 569 -15.37 4.24 -21.76
N ARG A 570 -15.88 5.48 -21.69
CA ARG A 570 -17.16 5.79 -21.04
C ARG A 570 -18.31 6.00 -22.02
N GLY A 571 -18.01 6.07 -23.32
CA GLY A 571 -18.96 6.14 -24.42
C GLY A 571 -19.15 4.80 -25.13
N ALA A 572 -19.95 4.81 -26.20
CA ALA A 572 -20.21 3.64 -27.04
C ALA A 572 -19.04 3.29 -28.00
N ALA A 573 -18.13 4.22 -28.25
CA ALA A 573 -17.01 4.04 -29.15
C ALA A 573 -15.87 3.20 -28.52
N ASP A 574 -15.14 2.47 -29.36
CA ASP A 574 -13.94 1.75 -28.92
C ASP A 574 -12.87 2.72 -28.48
N SER A 575 -12.27 2.45 -27.34
CA SER A 575 -11.29 3.33 -26.71
C SER A 575 -9.95 2.64 -26.51
N CYS A 576 -8.90 3.45 -26.48
CA CYS A 576 -7.54 2.94 -26.30
C CYS A 576 -6.69 3.79 -25.35
N CYS A 577 -5.70 3.14 -24.75
CA CYS A 577 -4.67 3.76 -23.93
C CYS A 577 -3.29 3.42 -24.50
N ILE A 578 -2.45 4.42 -24.73
CA ILE A 578 -1.12 4.25 -25.28
C ILE A 578 -0.09 4.72 -24.26
N LEU A 579 0.72 3.78 -23.80
CA LEU A 579 1.82 4.01 -22.85
C LEU A 579 3.10 4.20 -23.64
N ILE A 580 3.82 5.29 -23.40
CA ILE A 580 5.09 5.59 -24.07
C ILE A 580 6.22 5.58 -23.05
N SER A 581 7.26 4.79 -23.32
CA SER A 581 8.49 4.79 -22.52
C SER A 581 9.68 4.41 -23.39
N ASP A 582 10.78 5.11 -23.21
CA ASP A 582 12.08 4.81 -23.81
C ASP A 582 13.04 4.17 -22.80
N ASN A 583 12.56 3.80 -21.61
CA ASN A 583 13.36 3.13 -20.59
C ASN A 583 13.70 1.70 -21.03
N GLU A 584 15.01 1.37 -21.03
CA GLU A 584 15.50 0.07 -21.49
C GLU A 584 15.49 -1.00 -20.41
N ASN A 585 15.21 -0.67 -19.14
CA ASN A 585 15.16 -1.61 -18.03
C ASN A 585 14.01 -2.63 -18.24
N ASP A 586 14.35 -3.91 -18.21
CA ASP A 586 13.38 -5.00 -18.46
C ASP A 586 12.28 -5.08 -17.40
N ALA A 587 12.58 -4.81 -16.13
CA ALA A 587 11.56 -4.77 -15.07
C ALA A 587 10.52 -3.66 -15.29
N VAL A 588 10.96 -2.51 -15.82
CA VAL A 588 10.05 -1.42 -16.21
C VAL A 588 9.16 -1.84 -17.38
N LYS A 589 9.75 -2.46 -18.41
CA LYS A 589 9.00 -2.94 -19.58
C LYS A 589 7.99 -4.01 -19.19
N GLU A 590 8.35 -4.94 -18.30
CA GLU A 590 7.47 -5.98 -17.80
C GLU A 590 6.29 -5.41 -17.05
N ARG A 591 6.55 -4.43 -16.17
CA ARG A 591 5.50 -3.70 -15.43
C ARG A 591 4.50 -3.01 -16.37
N LEU A 592 4.96 -2.32 -17.42
CA LEU A 592 4.08 -1.65 -18.38
C LEU A 592 3.32 -2.67 -19.26
N ARG A 593 3.96 -3.77 -19.66
CA ARG A 593 3.31 -4.87 -20.40
C ARG A 593 2.22 -5.53 -19.57
N PHE A 594 2.43 -5.70 -18.27
CA PHE A 594 1.40 -6.25 -17.37
C PHE A 594 0.11 -5.44 -17.48
N LEU A 595 0.19 -4.09 -17.46
CA LEU A 595 -0.99 -3.23 -17.61
C LEU A 595 -1.65 -3.36 -18.99
N CYS A 596 -0.91 -3.74 -20.04
CA CYS A 596 -1.49 -3.98 -21.37
C CYS A 596 -2.32 -5.27 -21.43
N HIS A 597 -2.02 -6.26 -20.56
CA HIS A 597 -2.67 -7.57 -20.57
C HIS A 597 -3.83 -7.70 -19.57
N THR A 598 -3.97 -6.77 -18.61
CA THR A 598 -5.05 -6.81 -17.63
C THR A 598 -5.89 -5.54 -17.66
N SER A 599 -7.21 -5.73 -17.53
CA SER A 599 -8.18 -4.65 -17.31
C SER A 599 -8.63 -4.56 -15.86
N ASP A 600 -8.32 -5.55 -15.03
CA ASP A 600 -8.73 -5.65 -13.63
C ASP A 600 -7.85 -4.77 -12.74
N GLY A 601 -8.43 -3.74 -12.12
CA GLY A 601 -7.76 -2.83 -11.21
C GLY A 601 -7.27 -3.49 -9.93
N PHE A 602 -7.94 -4.53 -9.43
CA PHE A 602 -7.49 -5.29 -8.24
C PHE A 602 -6.25 -6.12 -8.54
N ALA A 603 -6.19 -6.72 -9.75
CA ALA A 603 -5.00 -7.43 -10.21
C ALA A 603 -3.80 -6.47 -10.39
N VAL A 604 -4.06 -5.25 -10.91
CA VAL A 604 -3.03 -4.20 -11.05
C VAL A 604 -2.50 -3.78 -9.68
N ALA A 605 -3.39 -3.53 -8.71
CA ALA A 605 -2.99 -3.14 -7.37
C ALA A 605 -2.21 -4.24 -6.65
N LYS A 606 -2.61 -5.49 -6.82
CA LYS A 606 -1.90 -6.65 -6.26
C LYS A 606 -0.49 -6.77 -6.85
N TYR A 607 -0.36 -6.67 -8.17
CA TYR A 607 0.94 -6.72 -8.85
C TYR A 607 1.87 -5.55 -8.43
N ASP A 608 1.34 -4.33 -8.33
CA ASP A 608 2.11 -3.15 -7.89
C ASP A 608 2.65 -3.35 -6.47
N LEU A 609 1.83 -3.91 -5.59
CA LEU A 609 2.17 -4.22 -4.21
C LEU A 609 3.25 -5.31 -4.08
N GLU A 610 3.14 -6.39 -4.86
CA GLU A 610 4.11 -7.50 -4.87
C GLU A 610 5.49 -7.04 -5.36
N ASN A 611 5.55 -6.07 -6.28
CA ASN A 611 6.81 -5.61 -6.87
C ASN A 611 7.48 -4.44 -6.14
N ARG A 612 6.71 -3.54 -5.49
CA ARG A 612 7.25 -2.40 -4.75
C ARG A 612 7.49 -2.70 -3.28
N GLY A 613 6.81 -3.70 -2.75
CA GLY A 613 6.77 -3.97 -1.32
C GLY A 613 5.83 -3.02 -0.55
N PRO A 614 5.47 -3.39 0.70
CA PRO A 614 4.53 -2.62 1.51
C PRO A 614 5.04 -1.24 1.93
N GLY A 615 6.35 -1.05 2.07
CA GLY A 615 6.95 0.20 2.56
C GLY A 615 6.62 1.43 1.70
N ASP A 616 6.76 1.32 0.38
CA ASP A 616 6.47 2.41 -0.56
C ASP A 616 4.96 2.65 -0.76
N PHE A 617 4.15 1.61 -0.52
CA PHE A 617 2.69 1.70 -0.66
C PHE A 617 2.05 2.45 0.51
N PHE A 618 2.61 2.31 1.71
CA PHE A 618 2.11 2.98 2.91
C PHE A 618 2.53 4.45 3.00
N GLY A 619 3.58 4.91 2.31
CA GLY A 619 4.01 6.31 2.18
C GLY A 619 3.66 7.21 3.36
N SER A 620 3.00 8.35 3.08
CA SER A 620 2.52 9.32 4.08
C SER A 620 1.30 8.85 4.91
N ALA A 621 0.71 7.69 4.61
CA ALA A 621 -0.44 7.13 5.35
C ALA A 621 -0.02 6.36 6.62
N GLN A 622 1.30 6.22 6.89
CA GLN A 622 1.84 5.51 8.07
C GLN A 622 1.61 6.22 9.43
N HIS A 623 0.94 7.36 9.47
CA HIS A 623 0.60 7.99 10.74
C HIS A 623 -0.53 7.22 11.42
N GLY A 624 -0.15 6.24 12.28
CA GLY A 624 -1.08 5.54 13.17
C GLY A 624 -1.03 4.02 13.18
N LEU A 625 -0.32 3.34 12.27
CA LEU A 625 -0.14 1.89 12.32
C LEU A 625 1.25 1.50 12.82
N PRO A 626 1.36 0.45 13.66
CA PRO A 626 2.65 -0.06 14.13
C PRO A 626 3.50 -0.62 12.97
N THR A 627 4.82 -0.45 13.08
CA THR A 627 5.76 -1.07 12.15
C THR A 627 5.86 -2.57 12.42
N LEU A 628 5.61 -3.40 11.41
CA LEU A 628 5.75 -4.85 11.49
C LEU A 628 7.22 -5.26 11.41
N ARG A 629 7.61 -6.27 12.20
CA ARG A 629 9.01 -6.74 12.33
C ARG A 629 9.29 -7.96 11.47
N VAL A 630 8.32 -8.86 11.34
CA VAL A 630 8.44 -10.17 10.68
C VAL A 630 7.37 -10.37 9.62
N ALA A 631 6.14 -9.95 9.89
CA ALA A 631 5.01 -10.16 9.01
C ALA A 631 5.09 -9.26 7.77
N ASP A 632 4.79 -9.84 6.61
CA ASP A 632 4.61 -9.15 5.34
C ASP A 632 3.13 -9.18 4.97
N LEU A 633 2.50 -8.01 4.97
CA LEU A 633 1.06 -7.87 4.73
C LEU A 633 0.62 -8.36 3.35
N VAL A 634 1.55 -8.49 2.41
CA VAL A 634 1.31 -8.97 1.04
C VAL A 634 1.41 -10.48 0.98
N GLN A 635 2.49 -11.02 1.53
CA GLN A 635 2.79 -12.46 1.45
C GLN A 635 1.96 -13.24 2.48
N ASP A 636 1.68 -12.65 3.65
CA ASP A 636 1.04 -13.31 4.78
C ASP A 636 -0.49 -13.12 4.83
N THR A 637 -1.13 -12.82 3.69
CA THR A 637 -2.59 -12.53 3.61
C THR A 637 -3.47 -13.65 4.16
N ARG A 638 -3.06 -14.93 4.01
CA ARG A 638 -3.80 -16.07 4.57
C ARG A 638 -3.73 -16.08 6.10
N THR A 639 -2.55 -15.84 6.65
CA THR A 639 -2.31 -15.75 8.10
C THR A 639 -3.07 -14.56 8.68
N LEU A 640 -3.08 -13.43 7.99
CA LEU A 640 -3.83 -12.23 8.38
C LEU A 640 -5.33 -12.51 8.50
N LYS A 641 -5.92 -13.23 7.53
CA LYS A 641 -7.34 -13.59 7.57
C LYS A 641 -7.67 -14.46 8.79
N VAL A 642 -6.86 -15.48 9.04
CA VAL A 642 -7.03 -16.35 10.21
C VAL A 642 -6.86 -15.56 11.51
N ALA A 643 -5.85 -14.70 11.60
CA ALA A 643 -5.62 -13.83 12.75
C ALA A 643 -6.81 -12.89 13.01
N GLN A 644 -7.44 -12.37 11.97
CA GLN A 644 -8.64 -11.53 12.06
C GLN A 644 -9.85 -12.29 12.61
N GLU A 645 -10.08 -13.51 12.11
CA GLU A 645 -11.19 -14.37 12.55
C GLU A 645 -11.03 -14.72 14.04
N GLU A 646 -9.82 -15.11 14.46
CA GLU A 646 -9.53 -15.44 15.86
C GLU A 646 -9.58 -14.20 16.78
N ALA A 647 -9.16 -13.03 16.30
CA ALA A 647 -9.27 -11.78 17.05
C ALA A 647 -10.74 -11.38 17.28
N LYS A 648 -11.60 -11.54 16.28
CA LYS A 648 -13.05 -11.31 16.41
C LYS A 648 -13.67 -12.28 17.40
N ALA A 649 -13.30 -13.57 17.34
CA ALA A 649 -13.81 -14.59 18.26
C ALA A 649 -13.40 -14.29 19.71
N LEU A 650 -12.15 -13.87 19.95
CA LEU A 650 -11.68 -13.48 21.27
C LEU A 650 -12.46 -12.28 21.81
N LEU A 651 -12.56 -11.20 21.02
CA LEU A 651 -13.21 -9.97 21.44
C LEU A 651 -14.74 -10.09 21.59
N ALA A 652 -15.36 -11.10 20.98
CA ALA A 652 -16.75 -11.45 21.26
C ALA A 652 -16.94 -11.99 22.71
N VAL A 653 -15.90 -12.61 23.27
CA VAL A 653 -15.92 -13.16 24.64
C VAL A 653 -15.37 -12.15 25.67
N ASP A 654 -14.30 -11.43 25.30
CA ASP A 654 -13.64 -10.44 26.17
C ASP A 654 -13.38 -9.13 25.39
N PRO A 655 -14.40 -8.27 25.24
CA PRO A 655 -14.35 -7.09 24.41
C PRO A 655 -13.25 -6.07 24.74
N ASN A 656 -12.77 -6.06 25.98
CA ASN A 656 -11.77 -5.10 26.48
C ASN A 656 -10.48 -5.76 26.95
N LEU A 657 -10.27 -7.06 26.71
CA LEU A 657 -9.15 -7.87 27.22
C LEU A 657 -8.99 -7.73 28.76
N ALA A 658 -10.12 -7.66 29.47
CA ALA A 658 -10.13 -7.45 30.92
C ALA A 658 -9.91 -8.75 31.72
N MET A 659 -10.06 -9.92 31.10
CA MET A 659 -9.86 -11.21 31.77
C MET A 659 -8.39 -11.42 32.14
N PRO A 660 -8.08 -11.97 33.35
CA PRO A 660 -6.71 -12.15 33.79
C PRO A 660 -5.81 -12.95 32.86
N GLN A 661 -6.37 -13.93 32.13
CA GLN A 661 -5.63 -14.74 31.16
C GLN A 661 -5.23 -13.97 29.90
N HIS A 662 -5.87 -12.87 29.60
CA HIS A 662 -5.57 -12.03 28.42
C HIS A 662 -4.67 -10.83 28.76
N ARG A 663 -4.22 -10.70 30.00
CA ARG A 663 -3.40 -9.55 30.44
C ARG A 663 -2.09 -9.42 29.65
N ALA A 664 -1.39 -10.52 29.41
CA ALA A 664 -0.15 -10.51 28.64
C ALA A 664 -0.39 -10.03 27.20
N LEU A 665 -1.52 -10.42 26.62
CA LEU A 665 -1.94 -9.98 25.30
C LEU A 665 -2.27 -8.48 25.30
N SER A 666 -3.04 -8.00 26.29
CA SER A 666 -3.37 -6.56 26.44
C SER A 666 -2.10 -5.72 26.56
N ASP A 667 -1.17 -6.11 27.43
CA ASP A 667 0.11 -5.40 27.64
C ASP A 667 0.96 -5.33 26.34
N GLU A 668 0.97 -6.37 25.51
CA GLU A 668 1.73 -6.39 24.25
C GLU A 668 1.01 -5.61 23.13
N VAL A 669 -0.33 -5.63 23.08
CA VAL A 669 -1.12 -4.77 22.18
C VAL A 669 -0.87 -3.30 22.50
N ASP A 670 -0.92 -2.93 23.77
CA ASP A 670 -0.67 -1.54 24.21
C ASP A 670 0.74 -1.08 23.82
N ARG A 671 1.77 -1.93 24.01
CA ARG A 671 3.14 -1.64 23.58
C ARG A 671 3.26 -1.47 22.07
N LEU A 672 2.59 -2.33 21.30
CA LEU A 672 2.61 -2.27 19.85
C LEU A 672 2.06 -0.92 19.33
N PHE A 673 0.96 -0.45 19.91
CA PHE A 673 0.29 0.78 19.50
C PHE A 673 0.87 2.05 20.15
N ALA A 674 1.49 1.97 21.33
CA ALA A 674 2.21 3.09 21.93
C ALA A 674 3.40 3.56 21.07
N THR A 675 4.10 2.64 20.41
CA THR A 675 5.20 2.98 19.47
C THR A 675 4.71 3.69 18.22
N ALA A 676 3.44 3.55 17.86
CA ALA A 676 2.83 4.18 16.68
C ALA A 676 2.20 5.57 16.97
N GLY A 677 2.17 6.02 18.24
CA GLY A 677 1.51 7.27 18.61
C GLY A 677 -0.02 7.27 18.42
N ALA A 678 -0.63 6.09 18.30
CA ALA A 678 -2.03 5.93 17.92
C ALA A 678 -3.00 5.91 19.13
N MET A 679 -2.49 5.89 20.36
CA MET A 679 -3.30 5.84 21.60
C MET A 679 -3.31 7.14 22.40
N ASN A 680 -2.84 8.25 21.86
CA ASN A 680 -2.92 9.57 22.53
C ASN A 680 -3.96 10.49 21.91
#